data_5276b3d7d98b41c86b8ca2d8ea960050
#
_entry.id   5276b3d7d98b41c86b8ca2d8ea960050
#
_cell.length_a   1.000
_cell.length_b   1.000
_cell.length_c   1.000
_cell.angle_alpha   90.00
_cell.angle_beta   90.00
_cell.angle_gamma   90.00
#
_symmetry.space_group_name_H-M   'P 1'
#
loop_
_entity.id
_entity.type
_entity.pdbx_description
1 polymer ?
#
loop_
_entity_poly.entity_id
_entity_poly.type
_entity_poly.pdbx_seq_one_letter_code
_entity_poly.pdbx_strand_id
1 'polypeptide(L)'
;MHALRVLEYAAILDRLAGVCETDLGGALARDLTPSFDPDAVWAMLALSDEAYRLLSLNASPAIGRVKDYREPVTVAGKGGTLNGQDLYLIAEAMAAMRSLRNFLQSAKQEAPLLWAMGESLPDQERIEGAIFSALDGGGDVKDSASIKLASLRQKKRTMAARITERIQSYTTGKSRDLLSDPIYTIRDGRYVLPLKAENRGKLKGIVHDASASGQTIYVEPEDIVQMGNQIREAESAEREEILVILRGLSERLGTVAREVVEGIAATADIDLQLAKAKLAFAMKGTLPIKVEGEAFIELEAARHPLLDPEIAVPLTLKLGSESILITGPNTGGKTVAMKCVGLAVLMAQSGLMPPARLMRLAPFSQVWADIGDEQSLQQSLSTFSGHIRNIALALESLKPGALVLLDEVGAGTDPAEGAALARAILVELRNRGARVLASTHYGELKAFAFEHDGYTNAAMEFDPKTLRPTYRLLIGSPGASHALKIAERYGIPKDIVERAKDGLGEQAQDLASMLEKLELSERRARQAQGEADRRLTEFQKLEARAKKELAEAEEIRRTTRARAAQMIDEILREIRLEAAEVFEEIKKKPQNLDKARKKLSDLQDVGGSFAKEFKDPPRRTRGAQTFEVGAKVKMQGYQQVGTIVSLKDNNAVVQMGMLKMTVPTNQLESTAEREAVRAKRNIGFERAQVATTEVQLIQMRAEEAGEVLERFLDDAVLGGVP
;
A
#
# COMPACT_ATOMS: atom_id res chain seq x y z
N MET A 1 -5.12 27.71 4.02
CA MET A 1 -3.80 27.54 4.71
C MET A 1 -3.93 27.06 6.16
N HIS A 2 -4.89 27.57 6.97
CA HIS A 2 -5.05 27.14 8.37
C HIS A 2 -5.30 25.63 8.52
N ALA A 3 -6.24 25.05 7.76
CA ALA A 3 -6.54 23.61 7.81
C ALA A 3 -5.32 22.71 7.51
N LEU A 4 -4.47 23.07 6.55
CA LEU A 4 -3.26 22.31 6.21
C LEU A 4 -2.28 22.26 7.39
N ARG A 5 -2.14 23.37 8.13
CA ARG A 5 -1.27 23.46 9.31
C ARG A 5 -1.81 22.61 10.46
N VAL A 6 -3.08 22.77 10.78
CA VAL A 6 -3.72 22.11 11.92
C VAL A 6 -3.82 20.60 11.72
N LEU A 7 -4.01 20.15 10.48
CA LEU A 7 -4.02 18.75 10.08
C LEU A 7 -2.60 18.17 9.89
N GLU A 8 -1.54 18.98 10.07
CA GLU A 8 -0.15 18.53 9.92
C GLU A 8 0.16 17.98 8.51
N TYR A 9 -0.49 18.55 7.48
CA TYR A 9 -0.33 18.08 6.10
C TYR A 9 1.11 18.20 5.60
N ALA A 10 1.86 19.20 6.05
CA ALA A 10 3.28 19.36 5.71
C ALA A 10 4.13 18.13 6.08
N ALA A 11 3.82 17.45 7.18
CA ALA A 11 4.53 16.22 7.57
C ALA A 11 4.30 15.06 6.57
N ILE A 12 3.14 15.03 5.87
CA ILE A 12 2.91 14.08 4.77
C ILE A 12 3.78 14.44 3.56
N LEU A 13 3.87 15.74 3.25
CA LEU A 13 4.69 16.22 2.14
C LEU A 13 6.19 15.98 2.38
N ASP A 14 6.65 16.13 3.63
CA ASP A 14 8.03 15.79 3.98
C ASP A 14 8.33 14.30 3.84
N ARG A 15 7.38 13.42 4.20
CA ARG A 15 7.50 11.98 3.93
C ARG A 15 7.53 11.69 2.43
N LEU A 16 6.70 12.37 1.64
CA LEU A 16 6.68 12.24 0.18
C LEU A 16 8.02 12.69 -0.41
N ALA A 17 8.51 13.85 -0.01
CA ALA A 17 9.80 14.37 -0.44
C ALA A 17 10.97 13.44 -0.08
N GLY A 18 10.90 12.78 1.09
CA GLY A 18 11.90 11.82 1.55
C GLY A 18 11.97 10.52 0.72
N VAL A 19 10.98 10.22 -0.10
CA VAL A 19 10.99 9.05 -1.01
C VAL A 19 11.21 9.42 -2.48
N CYS A 20 11.33 10.72 -2.81
CA CYS A 20 11.81 11.19 -4.10
C CYS A 20 13.30 10.84 -4.26
N GLU A 21 13.71 10.53 -5.47
CA GLU A 21 15.12 10.25 -5.79
C GLU A 21 15.90 11.50 -6.21
N THR A 22 15.19 12.53 -6.69
CA THR A 22 15.77 13.79 -7.13
C THR A 22 15.44 14.92 -6.15
N ASP A 23 16.38 15.86 -5.98
CA ASP A 23 16.14 17.05 -5.14
C ASP A 23 15.00 17.92 -5.69
N LEU A 24 14.87 18.00 -7.03
CA LEU A 24 13.79 18.72 -7.69
C LEU A 24 12.43 18.06 -7.47
N GLY A 25 12.34 16.74 -7.58
CA GLY A 25 11.13 15.98 -7.24
C GLY A 25 10.74 16.17 -5.78
N GLY A 26 11.74 16.18 -4.88
CA GLY A 26 11.51 16.47 -3.45
C GLY A 26 11.01 17.89 -3.20
N ALA A 27 11.47 18.88 -3.96
CA ALA A 27 10.94 20.25 -3.89
C ALA A 27 9.49 20.32 -4.36
N LEU A 28 9.17 19.70 -5.51
CA LEU A 28 7.79 19.60 -6.01
C LEU A 28 6.87 18.90 -5.02
N ALA A 29 7.36 17.86 -4.32
CA ALA A 29 6.61 17.16 -3.30
C ALA A 29 6.24 18.07 -2.13
N ARG A 30 7.14 18.95 -1.68
CA ARG A 30 6.84 19.91 -0.58
C ARG A 30 5.89 21.02 -0.99
N ASP A 31 5.88 21.39 -2.26
CA ASP A 31 5.00 22.42 -2.81
C ASP A 31 3.62 21.86 -3.24
N LEU A 32 3.40 20.56 -3.10
CA LEU A 32 2.16 19.91 -3.50
C LEU A 32 0.97 20.43 -2.66
N THR A 33 -0.04 20.93 -3.34
CA THR A 33 -1.28 21.44 -2.71
C THR A 33 -2.50 20.62 -3.15
N PRO A 34 -3.49 20.42 -2.27
CA PRO A 34 -4.73 19.74 -2.65
C PRO A 34 -5.53 20.58 -3.66
N SER A 35 -6.05 19.91 -4.68
CA SER A 35 -7.01 20.50 -5.63
C SER A 35 -8.43 20.34 -5.09
N PHE A 36 -9.26 21.36 -5.37
CA PHE A 36 -10.69 21.34 -5.08
C PHE A 36 -11.54 21.27 -6.37
N ASP A 37 -10.89 21.07 -7.50
CA ASP A 37 -11.52 20.74 -8.77
C ASP A 37 -11.61 19.20 -8.91
N PRO A 38 -12.83 18.64 -9.03
CA PRO A 38 -13.02 17.20 -9.13
C PRO A 38 -12.25 16.55 -10.29
N ASP A 39 -12.22 17.17 -11.45
CA ASP A 39 -11.56 16.62 -12.63
C ASP A 39 -10.04 16.58 -12.44
N ALA A 40 -9.47 17.63 -11.87
CA ALA A 40 -8.05 17.67 -11.54
C ALA A 40 -7.67 16.62 -10.47
N VAL A 41 -8.52 16.40 -9.47
CA VAL A 41 -8.31 15.36 -8.44
C VAL A 41 -8.24 13.98 -9.08
N TRP A 42 -9.19 13.64 -9.95
CA TRP A 42 -9.23 12.32 -10.59
C TRP A 42 -8.11 12.13 -11.60
N ALA A 43 -7.70 13.19 -12.31
CA ALA A 43 -6.53 13.16 -13.17
C ALA A 43 -5.24 12.87 -12.40
N MET A 44 -5.03 13.52 -11.24
CA MET A 44 -3.89 13.26 -10.38
C MET A 44 -3.88 11.84 -9.79
N LEU A 45 -5.05 11.35 -9.37
CA LEU A 45 -5.19 9.98 -8.86
C LEU A 45 -4.94 8.93 -9.95
N ALA A 46 -5.37 9.18 -11.19
CA ALA A 46 -5.11 8.30 -12.33
C ALA A 46 -3.61 8.17 -12.61
N LEU A 47 -2.85 9.28 -12.58
CA LEU A 47 -1.38 9.26 -12.71
C LEU A 47 -0.73 8.45 -11.58
N SER A 48 -1.19 8.65 -10.35
CA SER A 48 -0.66 7.92 -9.20
C SER A 48 -0.99 6.43 -9.26
N ASP A 49 -2.16 6.05 -9.81
CA ASP A 49 -2.55 4.65 -10.03
C ASP A 49 -1.67 3.98 -11.09
N GLU A 50 -1.38 4.68 -12.20
CA GLU A 50 -0.42 4.17 -13.19
C GLU A 50 0.96 3.94 -12.58
N ALA A 51 1.47 4.91 -11.81
CA ALA A 51 2.75 4.78 -11.13
C ALA A 51 2.75 3.60 -10.12
N TYR A 52 1.66 3.45 -9.37
CA TYR A 52 1.50 2.36 -8.40
C TYR A 52 1.48 0.98 -9.10
N ARG A 53 0.70 0.83 -10.17
CA ARG A 53 0.65 -0.42 -10.96
C ARG A 53 2.00 -0.72 -11.60
N LEU A 54 2.65 0.29 -12.18
CA LEU A 54 3.95 0.15 -12.82
C LEU A 54 5.01 -0.34 -11.84
N LEU A 55 5.11 0.26 -10.65
CA LEU A 55 6.07 -0.14 -9.60
C LEU A 55 5.69 -1.45 -8.89
N SER A 56 4.44 -1.90 -8.97
CA SER A 56 4.04 -3.22 -8.44
C SER A 56 4.58 -4.38 -9.27
N LEU A 57 4.85 -4.14 -10.55
CA LEU A 57 5.29 -5.14 -11.52
C LEU A 57 6.80 -5.02 -11.84
N ASN A 58 7.36 -3.84 -11.70
CA ASN A 58 8.70 -3.51 -12.14
C ASN A 58 9.51 -2.80 -11.05
N ALA A 59 10.83 -2.99 -11.07
CA ALA A 59 11.72 -2.21 -10.22
C ALA A 59 11.70 -0.72 -10.62
N SER A 60 11.85 0.18 -9.64
CA SER A 60 11.98 1.61 -9.91
C SER A 60 13.23 1.90 -10.75
N PRO A 61 13.14 2.73 -11.80
CA PRO A 61 14.32 3.19 -12.54
C PRO A 61 15.21 4.05 -11.66
N ALA A 62 16.54 3.94 -11.80
CA ALA A 62 17.50 4.74 -11.03
C ALA A 62 17.64 6.13 -11.64
N ILE A 63 16.95 7.12 -11.11
CA ILE A 63 16.95 8.52 -11.60
C ILE A 63 17.69 9.50 -10.68
N GLY A 64 18.21 9.05 -9.53
CA GLY A 64 18.86 9.89 -8.52
C GLY A 64 20.12 10.63 -9.00
N ARG A 65 20.65 10.32 -10.21
CA ARG A 65 21.75 11.04 -10.85
C ARG A 65 21.31 12.35 -11.51
N VAL A 66 20.00 12.56 -11.71
CA VAL A 66 19.46 13.77 -12.32
C VAL A 66 19.34 14.84 -11.24
N LYS A 67 20.35 15.71 -11.17
CA LYS A 67 20.36 16.89 -10.30
C LYS A 67 19.97 18.14 -11.08
N ASP A 68 19.88 19.27 -10.39
CA ASP A 68 19.59 20.54 -11.04
C ASP A 68 20.81 21.08 -11.81
N TYR A 69 20.95 20.61 -13.04
CA TYR A 69 21.98 21.11 -13.98
C TYR A 69 21.43 22.13 -14.97
N ARG A 70 20.25 22.74 -14.74
CA ARG A 70 19.63 23.69 -15.67
C ARG A 70 20.50 24.91 -15.92
N GLU A 71 21.15 25.43 -14.89
CA GLU A 71 22.05 26.59 -15.03
C GLU A 71 23.28 26.27 -15.90
N PRO A 72 24.13 25.26 -15.59
CA PRO A 72 25.29 24.94 -16.44
C PRO A 72 24.89 24.54 -17.87
N VAL A 73 23.80 23.80 -18.06
CA VAL A 73 23.31 23.47 -19.40
C VAL A 73 22.91 24.73 -20.17
N THR A 74 22.27 25.70 -19.50
CA THR A 74 21.92 27.00 -20.13
C THR A 74 23.15 27.78 -20.51
N VAL A 75 24.24 27.74 -19.71
CA VAL A 75 25.53 28.35 -20.03
C VAL A 75 26.10 27.74 -21.31
N ALA A 76 26.10 26.42 -21.44
CA ALA A 76 26.50 25.72 -22.66
C ALA A 76 25.65 26.13 -23.88
N GLY A 77 24.33 26.24 -23.70
CA GLY A 77 23.40 26.71 -24.73
C GLY A 77 23.64 28.12 -25.22
N LYS A 78 24.25 28.96 -24.38
CA LYS A 78 24.69 30.32 -24.75
C LYS A 78 26.11 30.37 -25.29
N GLY A 79 26.76 29.25 -25.56
CA GLY A 79 28.12 29.14 -26.07
C GLY A 79 29.22 29.23 -25.01
N GLY A 80 28.88 29.13 -23.72
CA GLY A 80 29.83 29.04 -22.62
C GLY A 80 30.53 27.68 -22.57
N THR A 81 31.77 27.66 -22.06
CA THR A 81 32.55 26.42 -21.89
C THR A 81 32.38 25.93 -20.44
N LEU A 82 31.94 24.70 -20.26
CA LEU A 82 31.83 24.04 -18.97
C LEU A 82 33.16 23.37 -18.59
N ASN A 83 33.35 23.14 -17.29
CA ASN A 83 34.44 22.30 -16.80
C ASN A 83 34.12 20.83 -17.07
N GLY A 84 35.14 19.97 -16.96
CA GLY A 84 34.95 18.54 -17.27
C GLY A 84 34.03 17.81 -16.28
N GLN A 85 34.03 18.19 -15.01
CA GLN A 85 33.21 17.58 -14.00
C GLN A 85 31.72 17.84 -14.27
N ASP A 86 31.33 19.10 -14.57
CA ASP A 86 29.94 19.42 -14.90
C ASP A 86 29.48 18.69 -16.16
N LEU A 87 30.34 18.66 -17.22
CA LEU A 87 30.02 17.91 -18.44
C LEU A 87 29.79 16.43 -18.18
N TYR A 88 30.65 15.81 -17.36
CA TYR A 88 30.51 14.38 -17.04
C TYR A 88 29.21 14.10 -16.26
N LEU A 89 28.93 14.89 -15.24
CA LEU A 89 27.71 14.74 -14.43
C LEU A 89 26.41 15.00 -15.23
N ILE A 90 26.45 15.98 -16.15
CA ILE A 90 25.35 16.24 -17.08
C ILE A 90 25.15 15.02 -18.02
N ALA A 91 26.24 14.43 -18.53
CA ALA A 91 26.14 13.24 -19.35
C ALA A 91 25.56 12.05 -18.57
N GLU A 92 25.92 11.86 -17.29
CA GLU A 92 25.29 10.85 -16.42
C GLU A 92 23.79 11.13 -16.21
N ALA A 93 23.40 12.40 -16.03
CA ALA A 93 22.00 12.78 -15.93
C ALA A 93 21.24 12.51 -17.24
N MET A 94 21.82 12.81 -18.39
CA MET A 94 21.25 12.52 -19.72
C MET A 94 21.06 11.02 -19.91
N ALA A 95 22.04 10.20 -19.54
CA ALA A 95 21.94 8.74 -19.62
C ALA A 95 20.85 8.18 -18.69
N ALA A 96 20.68 8.78 -17.50
CA ALA A 96 19.59 8.41 -16.57
C ALA A 96 18.22 8.80 -17.16
N MET A 97 18.08 9.99 -17.75
CA MET A 97 16.85 10.43 -18.43
C MET A 97 16.51 9.52 -19.62
N ARG A 98 17.48 9.14 -20.43
CA ARG A 98 17.30 8.18 -21.52
C ARG A 98 16.88 6.79 -21.01
N SER A 99 17.47 6.32 -19.91
CA SER A 99 17.07 5.07 -19.26
C SER A 99 15.62 5.12 -18.76
N LEU A 100 15.22 6.23 -18.14
CA LEU A 100 13.84 6.48 -17.71
C LEU A 100 12.88 6.48 -18.90
N ARG A 101 13.25 7.17 -19.99
CA ARG A 101 12.46 7.18 -21.24
C ARG A 101 12.22 5.77 -21.75
N ASN A 102 13.27 4.95 -21.86
CA ASN A 102 13.18 3.58 -22.35
C ASN A 102 12.31 2.70 -21.43
N PHE A 103 12.43 2.90 -20.12
CA PHE A 103 11.61 2.23 -19.13
C PHE A 103 10.12 2.56 -19.34
N LEU A 104 9.76 3.83 -19.44
CA LEU A 104 8.38 4.28 -19.66
C LEU A 104 7.85 3.86 -21.04
N GLN A 105 8.71 3.86 -22.07
CA GLN A 105 8.35 3.40 -23.41
C GLN A 105 7.98 1.91 -23.41
N SER A 106 8.70 1.09 -22.67
CA SER A 106 8.39 -0.34 -22.55
C SER A 106 7.05 -0.60 -21.85
N ALA A 107 6.63 0.31 -20.98
CA ALA A 107 5.37 0.25 -20.22
C ALA A 107 4.25 1.14 -20.82
N LYS A 108 4.39 1.64 -22.04
CA LYS A 108 3.45 2.59 -22.67
C LYS A 108 2.00 2.12 -22.71
N GLN A 109 1.76 0.81 -22.82
CA GLN A 109 0.38 0.27 -22.84
C GLN A 109 -0.25 0.22 -21.45
N GLU A 110 0.56 -0.05 -20.41
CA GLU A 110 0.11 -0.17 -19.03
C GLU A 110 0.07 1.18 -18.30
N ALA A 111 0.93 2.13 -18.71
CA ALA A 111 1.07 3.46 -18.11
C ALA A 111 1.13 4.57 -19.17
N PRO A 112 0.06 4.80 -19.94
CA PRO A 112 0.05 5.78 -21.03
C PRO A 112 0.21 7.22 -20.56
N LEU A 113 -0.30 7.60 -19.37
CA LEU A 113 -0.17 8.96 -18.84
C LEU A 113 1.27 9.26 -18.42
N LEU A 114 1.92 8.31 -17.77
CA LEU A 114 3.34 8.44 -17.42
C LEU A 114 4.22 8.45 -18.66
N TRP A 115 3.89 7.66 -19.68
CA TRP A 115 4.59 7.71 -20.96
C TRP A 115 4.48 9.11 -21.63
N ALA A 116 3.29 9.71 -21.62
CA ALA A 116 3.09 11.04 -22.17
C ALA A 116 3.99 12.09 -21.50
N MET A 117 4.25 11.97 -20.19
CA MET A 117 5.22 12.82 -19.48
C MET A 117 6.66 12.49 -19.88
N GLY A 118 6.99 11.23 -20.13
CA GLY A 118 8.33 10.77 -20.48
C GLY A 118 8.67 10.86 -21.97
N GLU A 119 7.72 11.17 -22.84
CA GLU A 119 7.96 11.24 -24.29
C GLU A 119 8.92 12.37 -24.67
N SER A 120 8.94 13.46 -23.90
CA SER A 120 9.82 14.61 -24.06
C SER A 120 11.22 14.42 -23.49
N LEU A 121 11.51 13.33 -22.78
CA LEU A 121 12.82 13.07 -22.22
C LEU A 121 13.87 12.92 -23.34
N PRO A 122 15.07 13.53 -23.20
CA PRO A 122 16.10 13.52 -24.23
C PRO A 122 16.65 12.10 -24.48
N ASP A 123 16.94 11.84 -25.77
CA ASP A 123 17.63 10.63 -26.21
C ASP A 123 18.89 11.07 -27.00
N GLN A 124 19.96 11.36 -26.28
CA GLN A 124 21.16 11.95 -26.84
C GLN A 124 22.40 11.08 -26.60
N GLU A 125 22.30 9.79 -26.87
CA GLU A 125 23.35 8.79 -26.66
C GLU A 125 24.67 9.16 -27.31
N ARG A 126 24.63 9.84 -28.49
CA ARG A 126 25.84 10.28 -29.18
C ARG A 126 26.63 11.35 -28.42
N ILE A 127 25.93 12.29 -27.79
CA ILE A 127 26.55 13.35 -26.98
C ILE A 127 27.07 12.76 -25.68
N GLU A 128 26.30 11.92 -25.01
CA GLU A 128 26.70 11.18 -23.82
C GLU A 128 27.98 10.38 -24.09
N GLY A 129 28.00 9.59 -25.17
CA GLY A 129 29.15 8.80 -25.59
C GLY A 129 30.38 9.61 -25.92
N ALA A 130 30.20 10.79 -26.54
CA ALA A 130 31.32 11.71 -26.82
C ALA A 130 31.93 12.24 -25.52
N ILE A 131 31.10 12.60 -24.53
CA ILE A 131 31.57 13.09 -23.22
C ILE A 131 32.26 11.95 -22.46
N PHE A 132 31.64 10.78 -22.32
CA PHE A 132 32.21 9.64 -21.61
C PHE A 132 33.50 9.10 -22.26
N SER A 133 33.65 9.20 -23.58
CA SER A 133 34.89 8.80 -24.25
C SER A 133 36.04 9.78 -23.99
N ALA A 134 35.76 11.08 -23.83
CA ALA A 134 36.73 12.13 -23.63
C ALA A 134 37.09 12.39 -22.16
N LEU A 135 36.13 12.18 -21.22
CA LEU A 135 36.29 12.48 -19.80
C LEU A 135 36.27 11.22 -18.97
N ASP A 136 36.94 11.21 -17.84
CA ASP A 136 36.85 10.19 -16.81
C ASP A 136 35.81 10.58 -15.75
N GLY A 137 35.57 9.67 -14.73
CA GLY A 137 34.59 9.88 -13.66
C GLY A 137 34.89 11.09 -12.75
N GLY A 138 36.08 11.64 -12.75
CA GLY A 138 36.46 12.86 -12.05
C GLY A 138 36.30 14.13 -12.88
N GLY A 139 36.00 13.98 -14.17
CA GLY A 139 35.92 15.08 -15.12
C GLY A 139 37.25 15.42 -15.75
N ASP A 140 38.31 14.64 -15.52
CA ASP A 140 39.58 14.85 -16.16
C ASP A 140 39.56 14.37 -17.61
N VAL A 141 40.21 15.15 -18.51
CA VAL A 141 40.25 14.79 -19.92
C VAL A 141 41.23 13.65 -20.13
N LYS A 142 40.74 12.54 -20.70
CA LYS A 142 41.53 11.32 -20.98
C LYS A 142 42.59 11.57 -22.06
N ASP A 143 43.71 10.84 -22.03
CA ASP A 143 44.74 10.89 -23.08
C ASP A 143 44.14 10.55 -24.47
N SER A 144 43.15 9.69 -24.51
CA SER A 144 42.44 9.26 -25.72
C SER A 144 41.50 10.30 -26.30
N ALA A 145 41.26 11.43 -25.62
CA ALA A 145 40.31 12.44 -26.07
C ALA A 145 40.77 13.17 -27.35
N SER A 146 42.11 13.35 -27.54
CA SER A 146 42.67 13.78 -28.81
C SER A 146 44.09 13.23 -29.02
N ILE A 147 44.48 13.02 -30.30
CA ILE A 147 45.83 12.59 -30.67
C ILE A 147 46.88 13.64 -30.19
N LYS A 148 46.52 14.90 -30.27
CA LYS A 148 47.38 16.02 -29.84
C LYS A 148 47.65 16.00 -28.35
N LEU A 149 46.59 15.78 -27.52
CA LEU A 149 46.71 15.69 -26.07
C LEU A 149 47.60 14.49 -25.66
N ALA A 150 47.35 13.31 -26.25
CA ALA A 150 48.21 12.14 -26.02
C ALA A 150 49.67 12.40 -26.32
N SER A 151 49.96 13.06 -27.46
CA SER A 151 51.32 13.43 -27.87
C SER A 151 51.98 14.41 -26.89
N LEU A 152 51.24 15.45 -26.43
CA LEU A 152 51.74 16.43 -25.49
C LEU A 152 52.06 15.80 -24.12
N ARG A 153 51.19 14.95 -23.61
CA ARG A 153 51.42 14.24 -22.36
C ARG A 153 52.56 13.24 -22.43
N GLN A 154 52.71 12.55 -23.58
CA GLN A 154 53.85 11.68 -23.83
C GLN A 154 55.14 12.44 -23.91
N LYS A 155 55.16 13.62 -24.63
CA LYS A 155 56.32 14.51 -24.68
C LYS A 155 56.75 14.95 -23.29
N LYS A 156 55.78 15.40 -22.46
CA LYS A 156 56.02 15.83 -21.08
C LYS A 156 56.63 14.70 -20.23
N ARG A 157 56.06 13.49 -20.28
CA ARG A 157 56.62 12.31 -19.58
C ARG A 157 58.04 11.98 -20.01
N THR A 158 58.28 11.97 -21.30
CA THR A 158 59.62 11.70 -21.85
C THR A 158 60.65 12.77 -21.44
N MET A 159 60.28 14.04 -21.46
CA MET A 159 61.17 15.13 -21.03
C MET A 159 61.44 15.10 -19.53
N ALA A 160 60.43 14.83 -18.70
CA ALA A 160 60.59 14.68 -17.26
C ALA A 160 61.56 13.53 -16.90
N ALA A 161 61.44 12.39 -17.58
CA ALA A 161 62.37 11.26 -17.41
C ALA A 161 63.80 11.64 -17.81
N ARG A 162 63.96 12.37 -18.91
CA ARG A 162 65.29 12.84 -19.37
C ARG A 162 65.92 13.85 -18.40
N ILE A 163 65.11 14.79 -17.82
CA ILE A 163 65.56 15.69 -16.78
C ILE A 163 66.06 14.91 -15.57
N THR A 164 65.28 13.92 -15.10
CA THR A 164 65.65 13.12 -13.94
C THR A 164 66.95 12.37 -14.19
N GLU A 165 67.12 11.72 -15.33
CA GLU A 165 68.34 11.03 -15.71
C GLU A 165 69.51 12.03 -15.77
N ARG A 166 69.28 13.17 -16.39
CA ARG A 166 70.35 14.18 -16.60
C ARG A 166 70.77 14.80 -15.27
N ILE A 167 69.84 15.20 -14.39
CA ILE A 167 70.16 15.79 -13.10
C ILE A 167 70.92 14.81 -12.21
N GLN A 168 70.50 13.51 -12.25
CA GLN A 168 71.23 12.43 -11.56
C GLN A 168 72.66 12.27 -12.03
N SER A 169 72.91 12.47 -13.32
CA SER A 169 74.28 12.42 -13.84
C SER A 169 75.23 13.50 -13.26
N TYR A 170 74.69 14.61 -12.80
CA TYR A 170 75.47 15.65 -12.09
C TYR A 170 75.78 15.23 -10.65
N THR A 171 74.92 14.47 -9.99
CA THR A 171 75.06 14.02 -8.58
C THR A 171 75.97 12.77 -8.45
N THR A 172 76.11 12.00 -9.53
CA THR A 172 76.99 10.80 -9.55
C THR A 172 78.25 10.90 -10.37
N GLY A 173 78.31 11.87 -11.27
CA GLY A 173 79.45 12.11 -12.22
C GLY A 173 80.53 13.01 -11.67
N LYS A 174 81.37 13.53 -12.58
CA LYS A 174 82.55 14.44 -12.30
C LYS A 174 82.14 15.77 -11.60
N SER A 175 80.86 16.13 -11.68
CA SER A 175 80.34 17.34 -11.04
C SER A 175 79.98 17.18 -9.57
N ARG A 176 80.03 15.94 -9.04
CA ARG A 176 79.67 15.63 -7.65
C ARG A 176 80.53 16.44 -6.64
N ASP A 177 81.79 16.62 -6.90
CA ASP A 177 82.71 17.32 -5.99
C ASP A 177 82.45 18.86 -5.93
N LEU A 178 81.71 19.38 -6.88
CA LEU A 178 81.29 20.76 -6.92
C LEU A 178 80.10 21.04 -6.03
N LEU A 179 79.32 19.98 -5.69
CA LEU A 179 78.10 20.12 -4.91
C LEU A 179 78.40 20.15 -3.40
N SER A 180 77.60 20.86 -2.63
CA SER A 180 77.59 20.80 -1.19
C SER A 180 77.02 19.52 -0.68
N ASP A 181 75.98 18.99 -1.37
CA ASP A 181 75.34 17.68 -1.17
C ASP A 181 75.13 17.01 -2.53
N PRO A 182 75.40 15.69 -2.69
CA PRO A 182 75.19 14.98 -3.95
C PRO A 182 73.75 14.58 -4.21
N ILE A 183 72.83 15.55 -4.00
CA ILE A 183 71.40 15.42 -4.21
C ILE A 183 70.94 16.58 -5.10
N TYR A 184 69.82 16.44 -5.74
CA TYR A 184 69.12 17.54 -6.35
C TYR A 184 67.86 17.89 -5.55
N THR A 185 67.36 19.07 -5.68
CA THR A 185 66.10 19.52 -5.05
C THR A 185 65.26 20.25 -6.08
N ILE A 186 63.94 20.32 -5.80
CA ILE A 186 63.01 21.12 -6.64
C ILE A 186 62.67 22.38 -5.85
N ARG A 187 62.95 23.56 -6.47
CA ARG A 187 62.58 24.88 -5.95
C ARG A 187 61.78 25.63 -7.01
N ASP A 188 60.64 26.13 -6.65
CA ASP A 188 59.70 26.80 -7.54
C ASP A 188 59.43 26.03 -8.85
N GLY A 189 59.30 24.67 -8.73
CA GLY A 189 59.09 23.78 -9.87
C GLY A 189 60.30 23.57 -10.76
N ARG A 190 61.53 23.94 -10.31
CA ARG A 190 62.79 23.79 -11.02
C ARG A 190 63.74 22.84 -10.38
N TYR A 191 64.39 22.02 -11.14
CA TYR A 191 65.40 21.08 -10.69
C TYR A 191 66.72 21.81 -10.45
N VAL A 192 67.14 21.97 -9.22
CA VAL A 192 68.35 22.70 -8.85
C VAL A 192 69.32 21.80 -8.09
N LEU A 193 70.60 22.07 -8.30
CA LEU A 193 71.74 21.44 -7.64
C LEU A 193 72.28 22.36 -6.56
N PRO A 194 72.52 21.89 -5.34
CA PRO A 194 73.18 22.66 -4.29
C PRO A 194 74.65 22.69 -4.53
N LEU A 195 75.16 23.78 -5.13
CA LEU A 195 76.55 24.04 -5.47
C LEU A 195 77.24 24.76 -4.33
N LYS A 196 78.49 24.39 -4.00
CA LYS A 196 79.31 25.14 -3.02
C LYS A 196 79.60 26.57 -3.64
N ALA A 197 79.45 27.58 -2.82
CA ALA A 197 79.58 28.99 -3.28
C ALA A 197 80.92 29.28 -3.95
N GLU A 198 81.99 28.60 -3.50
CA GLU A 198 83.34 28.68 -4.04
C GLU A 198 83.48 28.15 -5.50
N ASN A 199 82.53 27.32 -5.90
CA ASN A 199 82.46 26.73 -7.24
C ASN A 199 81.52 27.46 -8.16
N ARG A 200 81.10 28.71 -7.79
CA ARG A 200 80.27 29.58 -8.64
C ARG A 200 80.94 29.79 -9.98
N GLY A 201 80.26 29.53 -11.07
CA GLY A 201 80.73 29.62 -12.44
C GLY A 201 81.42 28.38 -13.00
N LYS A 202 81.72 27.33 -12.21
CA LYS A 202 82.21 26.03 -12.73
C LYS A 202 81.08 25.15 -13.33
N LEU A 203 79.90 25.42 -12.92
CA LEU A 203 78.70 24.81 -13.54
C LEU A 203 77.92 25.94 -14.25
N LYS A 204 77.79 25.84 -15.53
CA LYS A 204 76.96 26.79 -16.30
C LYS A 204 75.45 26.53 -15.97
N GLY A 205 74.79 27.61 -15.61
CA GLY A 205 73.37 27.51 -15.24
C GLY A 205 72.86 28.81 -14.59
N ILE A 206 71.57 28.76 -14.21
CA ILE A 206 70.88 29.88 -13.54
C ILE A 206 70.89 29.65 -12.01
N VAL A 207 71.35 30.66 -11.29
CA VAL A 207 71.22 30.65 -9.81
C VAL A 207 69.84 31.11 -9.43
N HIS A 208 69.10 30.25 -8.72
CA HIS A 208 67.76 30.52 -8.26
C HIS A 208 67.70 31.02 -6.83
N ASP A 209 68.59 30.50 -5.95
CA ASP A 209 68.54 30.78 -4.53
C ASP A 209 69.92 30.58 -3.90
N ALA A 210 70.13 31.05 -2.68
CA ALA A 210 71.29 30.80 -1.85
C ALA A 210 70.86 30.37 -0.45
N SER A 211 71.70 29.56 0.20
CA SER A 211 71.43 29.17 1.64
C SER A 211 71.56 30.42 2.52
N ALA A 212 70.89 30.41 3.68
CA ALA A 212 70.99 31.55 4.63
C ALA A 212 72.41 31.90 5.09
N SER A 213 73.34 30.93 5.06
CA SER A 213 74.79 31.13 5.33
C SER A 213 75.55 31.62 4.10
N GLY A 214 74.99 31.68 2.93
CA GLY A 214 75.66 32.04 1.65
C GLY A 214 76.67 30.98 1.15
N GLN A 215 76.83 29.84 1.88
CA GLN A 215 77.83 28.80 1.54
C GLN A 215 77.37 27.85 0.43
N THR A 216 76.08 27.79 0.14
CA THR A 216 75.48 26.96 -0.89
C THR A 216 74.62 27.83 -1.79
N ILE A 217 74.78 27.71 -3.10
CA ILE A 217 73.91 28.31 -4.11
C ILE A 217 73.18 27.22 -4.85
N TYR A 218 71.88 27.44 -5.15
CA TYR A 218 71.07 26.52 -5.91
C TYR A 218 71.06 26.89 -7.38
N VAL A 219 71.72 26.04 -8.17
CA VAL A 219 71.93 26.29 -9.61
C VAL A 219 71.13 25.30 -10.43
N GLU A 220 70.32 25.79 -11.37
CA GLU A 220 69.73 25.01 -12.45
C GLU A 220 70.69 24.93 -13.61
N PRO A 221 71.24 23.75 -13.99
CA PRO A 221 72.14 23.63 -15.13
C PRO A 221 71.49 24.09 -16.45
N GLU A 222 72.26 24.66 -17.37
CA GLU A 222 71.79 25.28 -18.64
C GLU A 222 70.98 24.27 -19.51
N ASP A 223 71.41 23.01 -19.58
CA ASP A 223 70.74 21.96 -20.30
C ASP A 223 69.42 21.56 -19.61
N ILE A 224 69.34 21.58 -18.28
CA ILE A 224 68.13 21.41 -17.50
C ILE A 224 67.17 22.56 -17.71
N VAL A 225 67.61 23.79 -17.73
CA VAL A 225 66.80 24.99 -18.06
C VAL A 225 66.08 24.81 -19.40
N GLN A 226 66.84 24.39 -20.46
CA GLN A 226 66.20 24.13 -21.76
C GLN A 226 65.14 23.07 -21.76
N MET A 227 65.37 21.91 -21.11
CA MET A 227 64.44 20.86 -21.01
C MET A 227 63.23 21.26 -20.14
N GLY A 228 63.42 21.98 -19.04
CA GLY A 228 62.39 22.56 -18.19
C GLY A 228 61.47 23.53 -18.93
N ASN A 229 62.03 24.34 -19.84
CA ASN A 229 61.26 25.25 -20.71
C ASN A 229 60.37 24.47 -21.68
N GLN A 230 60.90 23.36 -22.29
CA GLN A 230 60.13 22.51 -23.19
C GLN A 230 58.98 21.81 -22.47
N ILE A 231 59.15 21.45 -21.19
CA ILE A 231 58.06 20.91 -20.36
C ILE A 231 56.95 21.97 -20.16
N ARG A 232 57.33 23.21 -19.82
CA ARG A 232 56.35 24.29 -19.60
C ARG A 232 55.62 24.69 -20.88
N GLU A 233 56.26 24.65 -22.01
CA GLU A 233 55.66 24.87 -23.33
C GLU A 233 54.62 23.72 -23.57
N ALA A 234 55.00 22.44 -23.29
CA ALA A 234 54.10 21.32 -23.42
C ALA A 234 52.93 21.39 -22.44
N GLU A 235 53.14 21.86 -21.20
CA GLU A 235 52.05 22.06 -20.18
C GLU A 235 51.09 23.18 -20.58
N SER A 236 51.61 24.27 -21.18
CA SER A 236 50.75 25.33 -21.71
C SER A 236 49.91 24.85 -22.87
N ALA A 237 50.55 24.11 -23.81
CA ALA A 237 49.86 23.53 -24.95
C ALA A 237 48.85 22.42 -24.52
N GLU A 238 49.15 21.65 -23.47
CA GLU A 238 48.23 20.67 -22.87
C GLU A 238 46.99 21.39 -22.32
N ARG A 239 47.15 22.48 -21.56
CA ARG A 239 46.04 23.27 -21.02
C ARG A 239 45.17 23.87 -22.12
N GLU A 240 45.79 24.40 -23.16
CA GLU A 240 45.04 24.93 -24.32
C GLU A 240 44.25 23.81 -25.03
N GLU A 241 44.85 22.63 -25.24
CA GLU A 241 44.18 21.53 -25.89
C GLU A 241 43.00 20.99 -25.04
N ILE A 242 43.17 20.91 -23.72
CA ILE A 242 42.10 20.57 -22.80
C ILE A 242 40.92 21.54 -22.93
N LEU A 243 41.18 22.85 -22.99
CA LEU A 243 40.15 23.87 -23.19
C LEU A 243 39.46 23.74 -24.55
N VAL A 244 40.17 23.38 -25.61
CA VAL A 244 39.60 23.14 -26.94
C VAL A 244 38.64 21.93 -26.88
N ILE A 245 39.06 20.84 -26.22
CA ILE A 245 38.24 19.65 -26.05
C ILE A 245 36.97 19.97 -25.24
N LEU A 246 37.09 20.61 -24.06
CA LEU A 246 35.98 20.99 -23.22
C LEU A 246 35.02 21.95 -23.94
N ARG A 247 35.53 22.91 -24.71
CA ARG A 247 34.71 23.80 -25.54
C ARG A 247 33.92 23.01 -26.58
N GLY A 248 34.57 22.10 -27.32
CA GLY A 248 33.89 21.28 -28.32
C GLY A 248 32.81 20.37 -27.73
N LEU A 249 33.00 19.84 -26.51
CA LEU A 249 31.98 19.09 -25.80
C LEU A 249 30.83 19.98 -25.33
N SER A 250 31.13 21.16 -24.79
CA SER A 250 30.17 22.17 -24.38
C SER A 250 29.30 22.67 -25.54
N GLU A 251 29.88 22.90 -26.69
CA GLU A 251 29.18 23.28 -27.91
C GLU A 251 28.20 22.20 -28.36
N ARG A 252 28.58 20.91 -28.32
CA ARG A 252 27.70 19.81 -28.64
C ARG A 252 26.54 19.71 -27.64
N LEU A 253 26.80 19.82 -26.33
CA LEU A 253 25.77 19.90 -25.33
C LEU A 253 24.82 21.08 -25.53
N GLY A 254 25.43 22.25 -25.92
CA GLY A 254 24.68 23.47 -26.21
C GLY A 254 23.61 23.31 -27.31
N THR A 255 23.84 22.44 -28.31
CA THR A 255 22.88 22.20 -29.39
C THR A 255 21.56 21.55 -28.88
N VAL A 256 21.60 20.86 -27.75
CA VAL A 256 20.48 20.18 -27.13
C VAL A 256 20.10 20.74 -25.75
N ALA A 257 20.64 21.89 -25.41
CA ALA A 257 20.50 22.48 -24.08
C ALA A 257 19.02 22.64 -23.63
N ARG A 258 18.16 23.05 -24.55
CA ARG A 258 16.72 23.19 -24.28
C ARG A 258 16.09 21.87 -23.95
N GLU A 259 16.33 20.82 -24.74
CA GLU A 259 15.79 19.48 -24.51
C GLU A 259 16.26 18.92 -23.17
N VAL A 260 17.52 19.13 -22.80
CA VAL A 260 18.06 18.65 -21.51
C VAL A 260 17.45 19.41 -20.34
N VAL A 261 17.23 20.71 -20.43
CA VAL A 261 16.58 21.53 -19.39
C VAL A 261 15.11 21.08 -19.20
N GLU A 262 14.36 20.90 -20.29
CA GLU A 262 12.99 20.40 -20.27
C GLU A 262 12.95 18.95 -19.72
N GLY A 263 13.92 18.11 -20.10
CA GLY A 263 14.05 16.74 -19.60
C GLY A 263 14.34 16.64 -18.11
N ILE A 264 15.15 17.55 -17.54
CA ILE A 264 15.39 17.65 -16.10
C ILE A 264 14.07 17.97 -15.37
N ALA A 265 13.28 18.91 -15.86
CA ALA A 265 11.98 19.24 -15.28
C ALA A 265 10.99 18.08 -15.38
N ALA A 266 10.86 17.46 -16.57
CA ALA A 266 10.00 16.29 -16.76
C ALA A 266 10.41 15.11 -15.85
N THR A 267 11.71 14.91 -15.64
CA THR A 267 12.18 13.87 -14.70
C THR A 267 11.75 14.15 -13.29
N ALA A 268 11.78 15.39 -12.83
CA ALA A 268 11.30 15.76 -11.49
C ALA A 268 9.80 15.53 -11.33
N ASP A 269 9.00 15.85 -12.35
CA ASP A 269 7.55 15.58 -12.35
C ASP A 269 7.26 14.08 -12.32
N ILE A 270 7.98 13.26 -13.10
CA ILE A 270 7.85 11.80 -13.09
C ILE A 270 8.29 11.22 -11.74
N ASP A 271 9.41 11.71 -11.18
CA ASP A 271 9.87 11.29 -9.85
C ASP A 271 8.81 11.53 -8.78
N LEU A 272 8.13 12.68 -8.83
CA LEU A 272 7.01 12.97 -7.95
C LEU A 272 5.90 11.91 -8.06
N GLN A 273 5.53 11.48 -9.28
CA GLN A 273 4.51 10.45 -9.45
C GLN A 273 4.98 9.08 -8.92
N LEU A 274 6.22 8.71 -9.20
CA LEU A 274 6.83 7.49 -8.66
C LEU A 274 6.94 7.55 -7.13
N ALA A 275 7.27 8.70 -6.57
CA ALA A 275 7.33 8.92 -5.12
C ALA A 275 5.94 8.78 -4.46
N LYS A 276 4.86 9.29 -5.10
CA LYS A 276 3.49 9.05 -4.63
C LYS A 276 3.16 7.56 -4.54
N ALA A 277 3.56 6.78 -5.53
CA ALA A 277 3.39 5.33 -5.52
C ALA A 277 4.23 4.65 -4.43
N LYS A 278 5.50 5.03 -4.27
CA LYS A 278 6.38 4.52 -3.20
C LYS A 278 5.80 4.80 -1.81
N LEU A 279 5.29 6.01 -1.60
CA LEU A 279 4.62 6.39 -0.35
C LEU A 279 3.36 5.56 -0.11
N ALA A 280 2.56 5.32 -1.16
CA ALA A 280 1.38 4.47 -1.09
C ALA A 280 1.73 3.02 -0.68
N PHE A 281 2.79 2.44 -1.23
CA PHE A 281 3.28 1.13 -0.77
C PHE A 281 3.68 1.13 0.70
N ALA A 282 4.46 2.13 1.13
CA ALA A 282 4.92 2.23 2.52
C ALA A 282 3.78 2.36 3.53
N MET A 283 2.72 3.10 3.17
CA MET A 283 1.56 3.33 4.03
C MET A 283 0.43 2.30 3.84
N LYS A 284 0.55 1.35 2.91
CA LYS A 284 -0.54 0.46 2.47
C LYS A 284 -1.76 1.29 2.03
N GLY A 285 -1.49 2.32 1.23
CA GLY A 285 -2.49 3.22 0.67
C GLY A 285 -3.38 2.53 -0.34
N THR A 286 -4.60 3.03 -0.49
CA THR A 286 -5.58 2.53 -1.47
C THR A 286 -6.02 3.64 -2.41
N LEU A 287 -6.23 3.28 -3.67
CA LEU A 287 -6.83 4.20 -4.65
C LEU A 287 -8.28 4.49 -4.25
N PRO A 288 -8.70 5.75 -4.09
CA PRO A 288 -10.09 6.08 -3.84
C PRO A 288 -11.00 5.66 -5.01
N ILE A 289 -12.16 5.10 -4.67
CA ILE A 289 -13.22 4.77 -5.63
C ILE A 289 -14.07 6.03 -5.84
N LYS A 290 -14.24 6.42 -7.10
CA LYS A 290 -15.04 7.58 -7.47
C LYS A 290 -16.52 7.37 -7.11
N VAL A 291 -17.11 8.39 -6.49
CA VAL A 291 -18.55 8.50 -6.25
C VAL A 291 -19.04 9.72 -7.01
N GLU A 292 -20.13 9.57 -7.74
CA GLU A 292 -20.77 10.67 -8.44
C GLU A 292 -21.76 11.37 -7.51
N GLY A 293 -21.90 12.69 -7.65
CA GLY A 293 -22.84 13.50 -6.90
C GLY A 293 -22.20 14.46 -5.90
N GLU A 294 -22.89 14.68 -4.78
CA GLU A 294 -22.46 15.62 -3.75
C GLU A 294 -21.23 15.10 -2.97
N ALA A 295 -20.50 16.05 -2.37
CA ALA A 295 -19.31 15.75 -1.55
C ALA A 295 -19.56 14.64 -0.53
N PHE A 296 -18.71 13.62 -0.58
CA PHE A 296 -18.89 12.37 0.16
C PHE A 296 -17.55 11.71 0.46
N ILE A 297 -17.44 11.09 1.62
CA ILE A 297 -16.33 10.20 1.96
C ILE A 297 -16.83 8.97 2.73
N GLU A 298 -16.36 7.81 2.34
CA GLU A 298 -16.47 6.58 3.09
C GLU A 298 -15.09 5.98 3.26
N LEU A 299 -14.72 5.72 4.49
CA LEU A 299 -13.44 5.13 4.89
C LEU A 299 -13.69 3.82 5.60
N GLU A 300 -13.02 2.75 5.18
CA GLU A 300 -13.00 1.49 5.89
C GLU A 300 -11.58 1.17 6.35
N ALA A 301 -11.44 0.94 7.64
CA ALA A 301 -10.18 0.61 8.29
C ALA A 301 -9.05 1.60 7.93
N ALA A 302 -9.37 2.89 7.82
CA ALA A 302 -8.39 3.94 7.58
C ALA A 302 -7.48 4.11 8.81
N ARG A 303 -6.22 4.40 8.58
CA ARG A 303 -5.25 4.67 9.65
C ARG A 303 -4.72 6.09 9.55
N HIS A 304 -4.39 6.67 10.68
CA HIS A 304 -3.77 8.00 10.68
C HIS A 304 -2.37 7.91 10.03
N PRO A 305 -2.12 8.63 8.94
CA PRO A 305 -0.92 8.42 8.13
C PRO A 305 0.40 8.75 8.84
N LEU A 306 0.36 9.56 9.90
CA LEU A 306 1.55 9.96 10.67
C LEU A 306 1.81 9.06 11.90
N LEU A 307 0.88 8.19 12.27
CA LEU A 307 1.08 7.21 13.35
C LEU A 307 1.73 5.93 12.81
N ASP A 308 2.36 5.20 13.72
CA ASP A 308 2.85 3.86 13.41
C ASP A 308 1.67 2.95 13.00
N PRO A 309 1.73 2.30 11.82
CA PRO A 309 0.67 1.44 11.32
C PRO A 309 0.28 0.28 12.27
N GLU A 310 1.20 -0.16 13.14
CA GLU A 310 0.93 -1.23 14.10
C GLU A 310 0.17 -0.74 15.33
N ILE A 311 0.37 0.53 15.71
CA ILE A 311 -0.28 1.16 16.86
C ILE A 311 -1.58 1.85 16.45
N ALA A 312 -1.65 2.40 15.24
CA ALA A 312 -2.81 3.13 14.75
C ALA A 312 -4.06 2.24 14.69
N VAL A 313 -5.08 2.57 15.47
CA VAL A 313 -6.37 1.87 15.45
C VAL A 313 -7.12 2.23 14.18
N PRO A 314 -7.64 1.23 13.44
CA PRO A 314 -8.37 1.49 12.19
C PRO A 314 -9.67 2.26 12.44
N LEU A 315 -9.91 3.30 11.64
CA LEU A 315 -11.13 4.10 11.62
C LEU A 315 -12.03 3.65 10.47
N THR A 316 -13.31 3.44 10.76
CA THR A 316 -14.36 3.24 9.75
C THR A 316 -15.41 4.31 9.93
N LEU A 317 -15.69 5.07 8.86
CA LEU A 317 -16.59 6.22 8.88
C LEU A 317 -17.22 6.41 7.49
N LYS A 318 -18.47 6.86 7.48
CA LYS A 318 -19.16 7.32 6.28
C LYS A 318 -19.74 8.72 6.56
N LEU A 319 -19.29 9.72 5.80
CA LEU A 319 -19.77 11.11 5.90
C LEU A 319 -20.35 11.52 4.54
N GLY A 320 -21.66 11.63 4.50
CA GLY A 320 -22.44 12.01 3.31
C GLY A 320 -23.35 13.18 3.60
N SER A 321 -24.67 12.99 3.43
CA SER A 321 -25.68 14.00 3.71
C SER A 321 -25.86 14.32 5.20
N GLU A 322 -25.47 13.40 6.08
CA GLU A 322 -25.54 13.58 7.53
C GLU A 322 -24.23 14.12 8.08
N SER A 323 -24.35 15.03 9.05
CA SER A 323 -23.24 15.51 9.86
C SER A 323 -23.01 14.55 11.03
N ILE A 324 -21.76 14.34 11.43
CA ILE A 324 -21.39 13.42 12.52
C ILE A 324 -20.91 14.21 13.72
N LEU A 325 -21.52 13.91 14.88
CA LEU A 325 -21.12 14.47 16.16
C LEU A 325 -20.44 13.40 17.02
N ILE A 326 -19.11 13.52 17.20
CA ILE A 326 -18.31 12.59 17.99
C ILE A 326 -18.33 12.97 19.45
N THR A 327 -18.75 12.04 20.29
CA THR A 327 -18.84 12.23 21.75
C THR A 327 -17.87 11.32 22.49
N GLY A 328 -17.57 11.64 23.73
CA GLY A 328 -16.67 10.86 24.58
C GLY A 328 -15.57 11.68 25.24
N PRO A 329 -14.71 11.05 26.08
CA PRO A 329 -13.61 11.74 26.77
C PRO A 329 -12.54 12.24 25.78
N ASN A 330 -11.81 13.31 26.15
CA ASN A 330 -10.76 13.90 25.29
C ASN A 330 -9.63 12.91 25.02
N THR A 331 -9.30 12.08 25.99
CA THR A 331 -8.29 11.00 25.88
C THR A 331 -8.72 9.85 24.95
N GLY A 332 -9.96 9.85 24.44
CA GLY A 332 -10.55 8.78 23.62
C GLY A 332 -10.06 8.75 22.17
N GLY A 333 -9.35 9.78 21.67
CA GLY A 333 -8.83 9.84 20.30
C GLY A 333 -9.76 10.56 19.30
N LYS A 334 -10.72 11.38 19.76
CA LYS A 334 -11.63 12.18 18.90
C LYS A 334 -10.85 13.03 17.89
N THR A 335 -9.87 13.79 18.39
CA THR A 335 -8.99 14.66 17.60
C THR A 335 -8.22 13.86 16.54
N VAL A 336 -7.69 12.69 16.91
CA VAL A 336 -6.95 11.81 15.99
C VAL A 336 -7.86 11.27 14.89
N ALA A 337 -9.09 10.89 15.24
CA ALA A 337 -10.09 10.42 14.26
C ALA A 337 -10.44 11.52 13.24
N MET A 338 -10.66 12.76 13.69
CA MET A 338 -10.93 13.89 12.81
C MET A 338 -9.73 14.24 11.93
N LYS A 339 -8.51 14.26 12.49
CA LYS A 339 -7.28 14.45 11.71
C LYS A 339 -7.11 13.35 10.66
N CYS A 340 -7.42 12.10 11.00
CA CYS A 340 -7.38 10.98 10.05
C CYS A 340 -8.30 11.22 8.84
N VAL A 341 -9.54 11.66 9.06
CA VAL A 341 -10.49 11.99 7.99
C VAL A 341 -10.00 13.17 7.15
N GLY A 342 -9.60 14.25 7.81
CA GLY A 342 -9.11 15.45 7.12
C GLY A 342 -7.88 15.17 6.26
N LEU A 343 -6.89 14.45 6.82
CA LEU A 343 -5.69 14.05 6.08
C LEU A 343 -6.03 13.11 4.92
N ALA A 344 -6.94 12.15 5.09
CA ALA A 344 -7.34 11.26 4.01
C ALA A 344 -7.94 12.04 2.83
N VAL A 345 -8.78 13.05 3.10
CA VAL A 345 -9.33 13.94 2.07
C VAL A 345 -8.23 14.76 1.40
N LEU A 346 -7.37 15.44 2.17
CA LEU A 346 -6.28 16.25 1.62
C LEU A 346 -5.31 15.41 0.78
N MET A 347 -4.95 14.22 1.25
CA MET A 347 -4.10 13.28 0.51
C MET A 347 -4.75 12.91 -0.83
N ALA A 348 -5.99 12.43 -0.81
CA ALA A 348 -6.69 12.03 -2.02
C ALA A 348 -6.84 13.19 -3.01
N GLN A 349 -7.18 14.39 -2.53
CA GLN A 349 -7.31 15.60 -3.35
C GLN A 349 -5.96 16.18 -3.82
N SER A 350 -4.84 15.61 -3.37
CA SER A 350 -3.49 15.88 -3.90
C SER A 350 -2.96 14.73 -4.78
N GLY A 351 -3.83 13.77 -5.12
CA GLY A 351 -3.44 12.60 -5.89
C GLY A 351 -2.60 11.59 -5.08
N LEU A 352 -2.66 11.60 -3.75
CA LEU A 352 -2.04 10.61 -2.88
C LEU A 352 -3.05 9.53 -2.49
N MET A 353 -2.61 8.30 -2.31
CA MET A 353 -3.45 7.19 -1.86
C MET A 353 -3.44 7.10 -0.33
N PRO A 354 -4.56 7.40 0.36
CA PRO A 354 -4.62 7.34 1.82
C PRO A 354 -4.52 5.91 2.35
N PRO A 355 -3.94 5.71 3.56
CA PRO A 355 -3.84 4.40 4.20
C PRO A 355 -5.21 3.94 4.72
N ALA A 356 -5.92 3.17 3.90
CA ALA A 356 -7.23 2.59 4.21
C ALA A 356 -7.40 1.24 3.50
N ARG A 357 -8.32 0.41 3.99
CA ARG A 357 -8.73 -0.79 3.26
C ARG A 357 -9.58 -0.45 2.04
N LEU A 358 -10.43 0.56 2.19
CA LEU A 358 -11.28 1.11 1.14
C LEU A 358 -11.53 2.58 1.41
N MET A 359 -11.48 3.39 0.37
CA MET A 359 -11.95 4.77 0.38
C MET A 359 -12.88 4.98 -0.82
N ARG A 360 -14.06 5.56 -0.57
CA ARG A 360 -14.94 6.10 -1.61
C ARG A 360 -15.01 7.60 -1.45
N LEU A 361 -14.91 8.34 -2.54
CA LEU A 361 -14.78 9.79 -2.50
C LEU A 361 -15.59 10.45 -3.62
N ALA A 362 -16.41 11.43 -3.24
CA ALA A 362 -16.78 12.56 -4.09
C ALA A 362 -16.04 13.79 -3.55
N PRO A 363 -15.17 14.47 -4.33
CA PRO A 363 -14.30 15.51 -3.83
C PRO A 363 -15.03 16.65 -3.12
N PHE A 364 -14.42 17.17 -2.09
CA PHE A 364 -14.91 18.31 -1.34
C PHE A 364 -14.48 19.62 -1.99
N SER A 365 -15.34 20.63 -1.93
CA SER A 365 -15.08 21.96 -2.49
C SER A 365 -14.09 22.79 -1.66
N GLN A 366 -13.96 22.47 -0.37
CA GLN A 366 -13.07 23.10 0.60
C GLN A 366 -12.85 22.17 1.79
N VAL A 367 -11.78 22.39 2.55
CA VAL A 367 -11.54 21.75 3.85
C VAL A 367 -11.28 22.84 4.89
N TRP A 368 -12.12 22.87 5.92
CA TRP A 368 -11.98 23.72 7.09
C TRP A 368 -11.71 22.84 8.30
N ALA A 369 -10.76 23.24 9.14
CA ALA A 369 -10.42 22.52 10.36
C ALA A 369 -10.14 23.50 11.48
N ASP A 370 -10.84 23.32 12.57
CA ASP A 370 -10.57 23.97 13.86
C ASP A 370 -10.37 22.86 14.88
N ILE A 371 -9.11 22.41 14.99
CA ILE A 371 -8.69 21.22 15.73
C ILE A 371 -7.45 21.54 16.55
N GLY A 372 -7.45 21.15 17.82
CA GLY A 372 -6.32 21.24 18.73
C GLY A 372 -6.39 22.43 19.68
N ASP A 373 -5.74 22.29 20.82
CA ASP A 373 -5.54 23.35 21.82
C ASP A 373 -4.49 24.34 21.29
N GLU A 374 -4.87 25.57 21.01
CA GLU A 374 -3.92 26.67 20.89
C GLU A 374 -3.38 27.04 22.30
N GLN A 375 -2.91 26.06 23.07
CA GLN A 375 -2.21 26.26 24.33
C GLN A 375 -0.79 26.79 24.10
N SER A 376 -0.70 27.99 23.56
CA SER A 376 0.46 28.83 23.84
C SER A 376 0.27 29.40 25.24
N LEU A 377 1.25 29.19 26.11
CA LEU A 377 1.30 29.55 27.55
C LEU A 377 0.99 31.04 27.90
N GLN A 378 0.55 31.87 26.98
CA GLN A 378 0.32 33.31 27.15
C GLN A 378 -1.12 33.80 26.94
N GLN A 379 -2.12 32.94 26.62
CA GLN A 379 -3.45 33.44 26.22
C GLN A 379 -4.62 32.55 26.66
N SER A 380 -4.90 32.44 27.94
CA SER A 380 -6.09 31.74 28.47
C SER A 380 -7.45 32.37 28.18
N LEU A 381 -7.50 33.63 27.74
CA LEU A 381 -8.71 34.30 27.20
C LEU A 381 -8.80 34.22 25.67
N SER A 382 -7.82 33.56 25.01
CA SER A 382 -7.68 33.56 23.56
C SER A 382 -8.20 32.29 22.87
N THR A 383 -8.33 31.15 23.58
CA THR A 383 -8.74 29.88 22.97
C THR A 383 -10.18 29.97 22.43
N PHE A 384 -11.18 30.34 23.24
CA PHE A 384 -12.55 30.48 22.78
C PHE A 384 -12.68 31.52 21.66
N SER A 385 -12.06 32.70 21.84
CA SER A 385 -12.09 33.75 20.82
C SER A 385 -11.39 33.33 19.53
N GLY A 386 -10.31 32.54 19.62
CA GLY A 386 -9.62 31.97 18.48
C GLY A 386 -10.48 30.97 17.69
N HIS A 387 -11.14 30.05 18.38
CA HIS A 387 -12.06 29.08 17.78
C HIS A 387 -13.26 29.80 17.10
N ILE A 388 -13.88 30.73 17.79
CA ILE A 388 -15.02 31.50 17.23
C ILE A 388 -14.59 32.31 16.00
N ARG A 389 -13.41 32.92 16.02
CA ARG A 389 -12.87 33.62 14.86
C ARG A 389 -12.66 32.71 13.66
N ASN A 390 -12.09 31.53 13.89
CA ASN A 390 -11.89 30.54 12.82
C ASN A 390 -13.22 30.05 12.24
N ILE A 391 -14.20 29.79 13.11
CA ILE A 391 -15.56 29.42 12.70
C ILE A 391 -16.26 30.58 11.93
N ALA A 392 -16.11 31.82 12.38
CA ALA A 392 -16.65 32.97 11.68
C ALA A 392 -16.06 33.13 10.26
N LEU A 393 -14.75 33.01 10.11
CA LEU A 393 -14.06 32.99 8.81
C LEU A 393 -14.54 31.83 7.92
N ALA A 394 -14.72 30.64 8.52
CA ALA A 394 -15.27 29.51 7.80
C ALA A 394 -16.69 29.82 7.30
N LEU A 395 -17.57 30.31 8.16
CA LEU A 395 -18.94 30.67 7.78
C LEU A 395 -18.98 31.77 6.70
N GLU A 396 -18.11 32.77 6.76
CA GLU A 396 -18.04 33.85 5.77
C GLU A 396 -17.69 33.37 4.35
N SER A 397 -16.77 32.36 4.26
CA SER A 397 -16.20 31.92 2.99
C SER A 397 -16.66 30.52 2.57
N LEU A 398 -17.64 29.94 3.27
CA LEU A 398 -18.06 28.54 3.07
C LEU A 398 -18.70 28.33 1.70
N LYS A 399 -18.28 27.30 1.01
CA LYS A 399 -18.90 26.81 -0.23
C LYS A 399 -19.69 25.53 0.04
N PRO A 400 -20.80 25.28 -0.67
CA PRO A 400 -21.49 24.00 -0.60
C PRO A 400 -20.55 22.85 -0.92
N GLY A 401 -20.69 21.72 -0.21
CA GLY A 401 -19.81 20.57 -0.34
C GLY A 401 -18.45 20.74 0.35
N ALA A 402 -18.27 21.71 1.24
CA ALA A 402 -17.09 21.83 2.08
C ALA A 402 -17.06 20.75 3.18
N LEU A 403 -15.88 20.26 3.53
CA LEU A 403 -15.63 19.47 4.74
C LEU A 403 -15.28 20.43 5.89
N VAL A 404 -16.02 20.36 7.00
CA VAL A 404 -15.76 21.15 8.19
C VAL A 404 -15.49 20.23 9.38
N LEU A 405 -14.33 20.38 9.98
CA LEU A 405 -13.86 19.61 11.13
C LEU A 405 -13.77 20.54 12.34
N LEU A 406 -14.58 20.29 13.37
CA LEU A 406 -14.64 21.11 14.59
C LEU A 406 -14.35 20.28 15.83
N ASP A 407 -13.23 20.55 16.50
CA ASP A 407 -12.93 19.90 17.77
C ASP A 407 -13.46 20.73 18.94
N GLU A 408 -14.09 20.05 19.90
CA GLU A 408 -14.66 20.62 21.11
C GLU A 408 -15.55 21.85 20.87
N VAL A 409 -16.47 21.75 19.89
CA VAL A 409 -17.31 22.87 19.50
C VAL A 409 -18.09 23.45 20.69
N GLY A 410 -17.97 24.77 20.92
CA GLY A 410 -18.57 25.50 22.01
C GLY A 410 -17.80 25.46 23.33
N ALA A 411 -16.66 24.80 23.42
CA ALA A 411 -15.85 24.78 24.64
C ALA A 411 -15.21 26.15 24.96
N GLY A 412 -14.92 26.39 26.24
CA GLY A 412 -14.20 27.59 26.70
C GLY A 412 -15.08 28.74 27.14
N THR A 413 -16.41 28.55 27.25
CA THR A 413 -17.38 29.51 27.80
C THR A 413 -18.33 28.81 28.77
N ASP A 414 -19.36 29.51 29.25
CA ASP A 414 -20.43 28.88 30.03
C ASP A 414 -21.05 27.71 29.28
N PRO A 415 -21.23 26.55 29.94
CA PRO A 415 -21.69 25.32 29.28
C PRO A 415 -23.02 25.47 28.54
N ALA A 416 -23.99 26.21 29.07
CA ALA A 416 -25.29 26.40 28.45
C ALA A 416 -25.19 27.31 27.22
N GLU A 417 -24.44 28.41 27.33
CA GLU A 417 -24.19 29.33 26.22
C GLU A 417 -23.36 28.62 25.12
N GLY A 418 -22.32 27.88 25.50
CA GLY A 418 -21.47 27.10 24.57
C GLY A 418 -22.25 26.05 23.79
N ALA A 419 -23.14 25.32 24.46
CA ALA A 419 -23.98 24.30 23.81
C ALA A 419 -25.00 24.94 22.86
N ALA A 420 -25.65 26.07 23.26
CA ALA A 420 -26.58 26.79 22.41
C ALA A 420 -25.92 27.38 21.16
N LEU A 421 -24.75 27.99 21.32
CA LEU A 421 -23.94 28.53 20.22
C LEU A 421 -23.48 27.42 19.26
N ALA A 422 -22.93 26.33 19.80
CA ALA A 422 -22.49 25.17 19.02
C ALA A 422 -23.65 24.59 18.18
N ARG A 423 -24.83 24.44 18.77
CA ARG A 423 -26.05 24.00 18.06
C ARG A 423 -26.38 24.94 16.88
N ALA A 424 -26.38 26.24 17.10
CA ALA A 424 -26.66 27.21 16.05
C ALA A 424 -25.63 27.17 14.93
N ILE A 425 -24.33 27.05 15.25
CA ILE A 425 -23.25 26.93 14.30
C ILE A 425 -23.40 25.64 13.46
N LEU A 426 -23.65 24.49 14.08
CA LEU A 426 -23.81 23.21 13.39
C LEU A 426 -24.98 23.27 12.39
N VAL A 427 -26.13 23.82 12.81
CA VAL A 427 -27.30 23.99 11.94
C VAL A 427 -26.99 24.90 10.75
N GLU A 428 -26.33 26.03 10.98
CA GLU A 428 -25.97 26.97 9.92
C GLU A 428 -24.98 26.39 8.92
N LEU A 429 -23.93 25.70 9.38
CA LEU A 429 -22.97 25.03 8.51
C LEU A 429 -23.65 24.01 7.59
N ARG A 430 -24.56 23.19 8.16
CA ARG A 430 -25.33 22.23 7.38
C ARG A 430 -26.26 22.90 6.37
N ASN A 431 -26.98 23.94 6.76
CA ASN A 431 -27.89 24.69 5.88
C ASN A 431 -27.12 25.27 4.67
N ARG A 432 -25.85 25.63 4.84
CA ARG A 432 -24.96 26.07 3.77
C ARG A 432 -24.36 24.92 2.96
N GLY A 433 -24.76 23.67 3.21
CA GLY A 433 -24.34 22.49 2.45
C GLY A 433 -22.98 21.92 2.84
N ALA A 434 -22.44 22.28 4.01
CA ALA A 434 -21.22 21.67 4.51
C ALA A 434 -21.46 20.22 5.00
N ARG A 435 -20.40 19.40 4.93
CA ARG A 435 -20.29 18.10 5.57
C ARG A 435 -19.51 18.28 6.86
N VAL A 436 -20.17 18.14 8.00
CA VAL A 436 -19.59 18.48 9.30
C VAL A 436 -19.23 17.23 10.08
N LEU A 437 -18.00 17.19 10.56
CA LEU A 437 -17.53 16.22 11.55
C LEU A 437 -17.10 17.04 12.78
N ALA A 438 -17.88 16.99 13.85
CA ALA A 438 -17.61 17.79 15.04
C ALA A 438 -17.42 16.89 16.26
N SER A 439 -16.61 17.32 17.22
CA SER A 439 -16.51 16.68 18.53
C SER A 439 -17.13 17.57 19.62
N THR A 440 -17.66 16.94 20.66
CA THR A 440 -18.19 17.64 21.83
C THR A 440 -18.15 16.78 23.07
N HIS A 441 -18.18 17.43 24.20
CA HIS A 441 -18.40 16.81 25.52
C HIS A 441 -19.75 17.20 26.13
N TYR A 442 -20.54 18.08 25.48
CA TYR A 442 -21.83 18.53 26.00
C TYR A 442 -22.93 17.49 25.81
N GLY A 443 -23.64 17.17 26.90
CA GLY A 443 -24.77 16.23 26.89
C GLY A 443 -25.93 16.71 26.01
N GLU A 444 -26.21 18.01 25.98
CA GLU A 444 -27.26 18.63 25.20
C GLU A 444 -27.07 18.45 23.68
N LEU A 445 -25.83 18.50 23.20
CA LEU A 445 -25.54 18.28 21.78
C LEU A 445 -25.69 16.78 21.39
N LYS A 446 -25.54 15.86 22.36
CA LYS A 446 -25.85 14.44 22.11
C LYS A 446 -27.36 14.23 21.87
N ALA A 447 -28.19 14.88 22.71
CA ALA A 447 -29.64 14.84 22.53
C ALA A 447 -30.06 15.54 21.22
N PHE A 448 -29.47 16.69 20.91
CA PHE A 448 -29.72 17.43 19.66
C PHE A 448 -29.46 16.55 18.43
N ALA A 449 -28.33 15.82 18.38
CA ALA A 449 -28.00 14.98 17.23
C ALA A 449 -28.90 13.72 17.13
N PHE A 450 -29.63 13.39 18.18
CA PHE A 450 -30.59 12.30 18.18
C PHE A 450 -32.00 12.77 17.74
N GLU A 451 -32.35 13.99 18.10
CA GLU A 451 -33.68 14.59 17.84
C GLU A 451 -33.81 15.26 16.46
N HIS A 452 -32.67 15.54 15.80
CA HIS A 452 -32.66 16.32 14.56
C HIS A 452 -32.15 15.49 13.39
N ASP A 453 -32.99 15.36 12.38
CA ASP A 453 -32.63 14.71 11.13
C ASP A 453 -31.39 15.35 10.48
N GLY A 454 -30.50 14.50 9.96
CA GLY A 454 -29.26 14.92 9.28
C GLY A 454 -28.07 15.08 10.21
N TYR A 455 -28.18 14.61 11.45
CA TYR A 455 -27.08 14.44 12.38
C TYR A 455 -27.03 12.99 12.86
N THR A 456 -25.83 12.49 12.97
CA THR A 456 -25.58 11.15 13.50
C THR A 456 -24.62 11.26 14.69
N ASN A 457 -25.01 10.70 15.84
CA ASN A 457 -24.11 10.56 16.96
C ASN A 457 -23.03 9.51 16.65
N ALA A 458 -21.83 9.78 17.11
CA ALA A 458 -20.76 8.81 17.16
C ALA A 458 -20.04 8.87 18.52
N ALA A 459 -19.49 7.76 18.97
CA ALA A 459 -18.76 7.71 20.22
C ALA A 459 -17.41 7.05 20.05
N MET A 460 -16.44 7.53 20.83
CA MET A 460 -15.19 6.78 20.99
C MET A 460 -15.44 5.62 21.96
N GLU A 461 -15.17 4.39 21.51
CA GLU A 461 -15.36 3.19 22.32
C GLU A 461 -14.44 3.20 23.54
N PHE A 462 -15.04 2.87 24.69
CA PHE A 462 -14.35 2.78 25.95
C PHE A 462 -14.56 1.38 26.55
N ASP A 463 -13.49 0.75 27.01
CA ASP A 463 -13.59 -0.55 27.65
C ASP A 463 -14.01 -0.39 29.12
N PRO A 464 -15.24 -0.79 29.51
CA PRO A 464 -15.72 -0.62 30.88
C PRO A 464 -14.99 -1.51 31.90
N LYS A 465 -14.29 -2.57 31.45
CA LYS A 465 -13.51 -3.45 32.35
C LYS A 465 -12.14 -2.86 32.66
N THR A 466 -11.45 -2.40 31.64
CA THR A 466 -10.11 -1.82 31.80
C THR A 466 -10.15 -0.31 32.05
N LEU A 467 -11.29 0.33 31.83
CA LEU A 467 -11.49 1.78 31.83
C LEU A 467 -10.42 2.50 30.98
N ARG A 468 -10.13 1.93 29.80
CA ARG A 468 -9.20 2.51 28.82
C ARG A 468 -9.90 2.74 27.51
N PRO A 469 -9.53 3.77 26.73
CA PRO A 469 -10.04 3.97 25.40
C PRO A 469 -9.53 2.83 24.48
N THR A 470 -10.41 2.33 23.62
CA THR A 470 -10.04 1.39 22.55
C THR A 470 -9.67 2.13 21.26
N TYR A 471 -9.89 3.43 21.22
CA TYR A 471 -9.71 4.32 20.05
C TYR A 471 -10.56 3.97 18.83
N ARG A 472 -11.57 3.12 18.99
CA ARG A 472 -12.52 2.77 17.92
C ARG A 472 -13.68 3.78 17.90
N LEU A 473 -14.08 4.19 16.71
CA LEU A 473 -15.25 5.03 16.52
C LEU A 473 -16.50 4.17 16.31
N LEU A 474 -17.53 4.43 17.08
CA LEU A 474 -18.81 3.77 17.01
C LEU A 474 -19.84 4.77 16.44
N ILE A 475 -20.31 4.55 15.22
CA ILE A 475 -21.31 5.39 14.56
C ILE A 475 -22.71 4.95 15.00
N GLY A 476 -23.62 5.92 15.20
CA GLY A 476 -25.00 5.70 15.61
C GLY A 476 -25.20 5.67 17.12
N SER A 477 -24.13 5.56 17.91
CA SER A 477 -24.18 5.47 19.36
C SER A 477 -23.75 6.77 20.04
N PRO A 478 -24.54 7.36 20.90
CA PRO A 478 -24.09 8.43 21.78
C PRO A 478 -23.25 7.85 22.92
N GLY A 479 -22.01 8.31 23.05
CA GLY A 479 -21.12 7.83 24.12
C GLY A 479 -21.64 8.13 25.52
N ALA A 480 -21.61 7.13 26.41
CA ALA A 480 -21.88 7.32 27.83
C ALA A 480 -20.77 8.15 28.48
N SER A 481 -21.12 8.93 29.49
CA SER A 481 -20.15 9.68 30.30
C SER A 481 -19.63 8.78 31.41
N HIS A 482 -18.35 8.43 31.37
CA HIS A 482 -17.71 7.51 32.35
C HIS A 482 -16.95 8.25 33.46
N ALA A 483 -17.09 9.58 33.57
CA ALA A 483 -16.32 10.41 34.51
C ALA A 483 -16.38 9.91 35.97
N LEU A 484 -17.56 9.58 36.46
CA LEU A 484 -17.75 9.09 37.84
C LEU A 484 -17.14 7.69 38.05
N LYS A 485 -17.24 6.79 37.06
CA LYS A 485 -16.59 5.46 37.12
C LYS A 485 -15.06 5.57 37.07
N ILE A 486 -14.55 6.51 36.31
CA ILE A 486 -13.11 6.83 36.23
C ILE A 486 -12.63 7.41 37.56
N ALA A 487 -13.39 8.36 38.16
CA ALA A 487 -13.06 8.95 39.45
C ALA A 487 -12.96 7.89 40.56
N GLU A 488 -13.92 6.97 40.64
CA GLU A 488 -13.91 5.87 41.59
C GLU A 488 -12.65 4.99 41.44
N ARG A 489 -12.26 4.71 40.22
CA ARG A 489 -11.04 3.91 39.93
C ARG A 489 -9.74 4.61 40.33
N TYR A 490 -9.68 5.93 40.16
CA TYR A 490 -8.51 6.70 40.56
C TYR A 490 -8.47 6.98 42.08
N GLY A 491 -9.39 6.33 42.84
CA GLY A 491 -9.33 6.32 44.31
C GLY A 491 -10.19 7.39 44.96
N ILE A 492 -11.10 8.04 44.26
CA ILE A 492 -12.09 8.90 44.93
C ILE A 492 -13.04 7.98 45.71
N PRO A 493 -13.25 8.23 47.03
CA PRO A 493 -14.12 7.45 47.86
C PRO A 493 -15.54 7.31 47.29
N LYS A 494 -16.13 6.13 47.41
CA LYS A 494 -17.47 5.81 46.84
C LYS A 494 -18.57 6.73 47.34
N ASP A 495 -18.51 7.14 48.62
CA ASP A 495 -19.45 8.06 49.22
C ASP A 495 -19.42 9.47 48.58
N ILE A 496 -18.26 9.90 48.07
CA ILE A 496 -18.13 11.13 47.29
C ILE A 496 -18.73 10.96 45.89
N VAL A 497 -18.46 9.82 45.24
CA VAL A 497 -18.99 9.51 43.92
C VAL A 497 -20.52 9.36 43.97
N GLU A 498 -21.08 8.76 45.03
CA GLU A 498 -22.54 8.65 45.22
C GLU A 498 -23.16 10.02 45.42
N ARG A 499 -22.60 10.87 46.28
CA ARG A 499 -23.07 12.24 46.45
C ARG A 499 -22.99 13.06 45.15
N ALA A 500 -21.99 12.81 44.33
CA ALA A 500 -21.89 13.44 43.01
C ALA A 500 -22.96 12.94 42.04
N LYS A 501 -23.34 11.65 42.13
CA LYS A 501 -24.49 11.09 41.35
C LYS A 501 -25.80 11.72 41.80
N ASP A 502 -26.01 11.83 43.10
CA ASP A 502 -27.22 12.44 43.67
C ASP A 502 -27.36 13.93 43.31
N GLY A 503 -26.25 14.63 43.11
CA GLY A 503 -26.19 16.00 42.66
C GLY A 503 -26.50 16.19 41.16
N LEU A 504 -26.53 15.11 40.36
CA LEU A 504 -27.04 15.15 39.01
C LEU A 504 -28.57 15.14 39.04
N GLY A 505 -29.22 16.14 38.44
CA GLY A 505 -30.70 16.19 38.37
C GLY A 505 -31.31 14.94 37.77
N GLU A 506 -32.55 14.59 38.18
CA GLU A 506 -33.25 13.37 37.74
C GLU A 506 -33.25 13.19 36.22
N GLN A 507 -33.48 14.23 35.42
CA GLN A 507 -33.45 14.18 33.98
C GLN A 507 -32.08 13.80 33.41
N ALA A 508 -30.98 14.24 34.03
CA ALA A 508 -29.64 13.89 33.62
C ALA A 508 -29.27 12.44 33.98
N GLN A 509 -29.81 11.95 35.10
CA GLN A 509 -29.62 10.54 35.51
C GLN A 509 -30.40 9.58 34.60
N ASP A 510 -31.64 9.93 34.25
CA ASP A 510 -32.48 9.12 33.34
C ASP A 510 -31.87 9.04 31.95
N LEU A 511 -31.44 10.20 31.41
CA LEU A 511 -30.74 10.25 30.13
C LEU A 511 -29.46 9.43 30.15
N ALA A 512 -28.63 9.55 31.20
CA ALA A 512 -27.40 8.79 31.32
C ALA A 512 -27.65 7.27 31.39
N SER A 513 -28.68 6.85 32.14
CA SER A 513 -29.11 5.46 32.26
C SER A 513 -29.61 4.90 30.91
N MET A 514 -30.40 5.67 30.17
CA MET A 514 -30.91 5.30 28.86
C MET A 514 -29.76 5.13 27.85
N LEU A 515 -28.82 6.08 27.83
CA LEU A 515 -27.64 6.05 26.97
C LEU A 515 -26.76 4.83 27.29
N GLU A 516 -26.55 4.50 28.56
CA GLU A 516 -25.77 3.33 28.98
C GLU A 516 -26.43 1.99 28.52
N LYS A 517 -27.76 1.87 28.64
CA LYS A 517 -28.51 0.70 28.16
C LYS A 517 -28.42 0.57 26.65
N LEU A 518 -28.54 1.66 25.92
CA LEU A 518 -28.42 1.70 24.47
C LEU A 518 -27.01 1.25 24.01
N GLU A 519 -25.97 1.82 24.61
CA GLU A 519 -24.57 1.44 24.32
C GLU A 519 -24.32 -0.06 24.56
N LEU A 520 -24.88 -0.60 25.65
CA LEU A 520 -24.74 -2.02 25.97
C LEU A 520 -25.45 -2.91 24.93
N SER A 521 -26.65 -2.50 24.49
CA SER A 521 -27.43 -3.20 23.47
C SER A 521 -26.72 -3.21 22.12
N GLU A 522 -26.24 -2.05 21.68
CA GLU A 522 -25.49 -1.92 20.44
C GLU A 522 -24.17 -2.71 20.46
N ARG A 523 -23.48 -2.73 21.60
CA ARG A 523 -22.26 -3.52 21.75
C ARG A 523 -22.55 -5.01 21.58
N ARG A 524 -23.64 -5.51 22.14
CA ARG A 524 -24.08 -6.92 21.95
C ARG A 524 -24.42 -7.21 20.51
N ALA A 525 -25.17 -6.32 19.86
CA ALA A 525 -25.55 -6.46 18.45
C ALA A 525 -24.30 -6.51 17.54
N ARG A 526 -23.32 -5.63 17.75
CA ARG A 526 -22.07 -5.62 16.99
C ARG A 526 -21.20 -6.85 17.24
N GLN A 527 -21.15 -7.35 18.49
CA GLN A 527 -20.42 -8.59 18.76
C GLN A 527 -21.06 -9.77 18.01
N ALA A 528 -22.38 -9.85 18.03
CA ALA A 528 -23.11 -10.89 17.28
C ALA A 528 -22.89 -10.77 15.77
N GLN A 529 -22.91 -9.55 15.24
CA GLN A 529 -22.63 -9.29 13.82
C GLN A 529 -21.18 -9.67 13.46
N GLY A 530 -20.21 -9.27 14.27
CA GLY A 530 -18.79 -9.62 14.04
C GLY A 530 -18.53 -11.14 14.10
N GLU A 531 -19.25 -11.87 14.95
CA GLU A 531 -19.19 -13.34 14.98
C GLU A 531 -19.85 -13.96 13.73
N ALA A 532 -20.98 -13.40 13.29
CA ALA A 532 -21.65 -13.81 12.05
C ALA A 532 -20.76 -13.60 10.83
N ASP A 533 -20.11 -12.45 10.71
CA ASP A 533 -19.19 -12.14 9.61
C ASP A 533 -17.95 -13.05 9.59
N ARG A 534 -17.40 -13.38 10.77
CA ARG A 534 -16.32 -14.36 10.87
C ARG A 534 -16.75 -15.74 10.39
N ARG A 535 -17.93 -16.21 10.82
CA ARG A 535 -18.49 -17.49 10.39
C ARG A 535 -18.76 -17.51 8.89
N LEU A 536 -19.28 -16.40 8.34
CA LEU A 536 -19.51 -16.28 6.90
C LEU A 536 -18.18 -16.37 6.11
N THR A 537 -17.14 -15.69 6.59
CA THR A 537 -15.81 -15.72 5.97
C THR A 537 -15.19 -17.13 6.03
N GLU A 538 -15.33 -17.82 7.14
CA GLU A 538 -14.89 -19.23 7.29
C GLU A 538 -15.67 -20.16 6.36
N PHE A 539 -16.98 -19.96 6.27
CA PHE A 539 -17.83 -20.73 5.37
C PHE A 539 -17.44 -20.53 3.91
N GLN A 540 -17.20 -19.30 3.49
CA GLN A 540 -16.73 -18.98 2.13
C GLN A 540 -15.36 -19.62 1.81
N LYS A 541 -14.44 -19.63 2.78
CA LYS A 541 -13.15 -20.32 2.63
C LYS A 541 -13.31 -21.83 2.50
N LEU A 542 -14.20 -22.44 3.29
CA LEU A 542 -14.51 -23.86 3.22
C LEU A 542 -15.18 -24.23 1.89
N GLU A 543 -16.11 -23.40 1.43
CA GLU A 543 -16.78 -23.59 0.13
C GLU A 543 -15.78 -23.51 -1.04
N ALA A 544 -14.88 -22.53 -1.01
CA ALA A 544 -13.84 -22.39 -2.03
C ALA A 544 -12.88 -23.58 -2.06
N ARG A 545 -12.51 -24.13 -0.87
CA ARG A 545 -11.70 -25.34 -0.77
C ARG A 545 -12.44 -26.56 -1.32
N ALA A 546 -13.70 -26.74 -0.92
CA ALA A 546 -14.51 -27.84 -1.41
C ALA A 546 -14.71 -27.81 -2.93
N LYS A 547 -14.94 -26.62 -3.50
CA LYS A 547 -15.01 -26.45 -4.97
C LYS A 547 -13.69 -26.81 -5.66
N LYS A 548 -12.56 -26.45 -5.09
CA LYS A 548 -11.24 -26.79 -5.63
C LYS A 548 -10.98 -28.29 -5.59
N GLU A 549 -11.24 -28.94 -4.46
CA GLU A 549 -11.09 -30.39 -4.29
C GLU A 549 -12.02 -31.17 -5.24
N LEU A 550 -13.26 -30.69 -5.43
CA LEU A 550 -14.19 -31.28 -6.39
C LEU A 550 -13.66 -31.19 -7.83
N ALA A 551 -13.16 -30.03 -8.22
CA ALA A 551 -12.59 -29.83 -9.56
C ALA A 551 -11.36 -30.69 -9.80
N GLU A 552 -10.46 -30.82 -8.80
CA GLU A 552 -9.29 -31.71 -8.87
C GLU A 552 -9.72 -33.18 -8.98
N ALA A 553 -10.71 -33.61 -8.20
CA ALA A 553 -11.24 -34.98 -8.26
C ALA A 553 -11.91 -35.29 -9.63
N GLU A 554 -12.62 -34.33 -10.20
CA GLU A 554 -13.21 -34.47 -11.54
C GLU A 554 -12.16 -34.55 -12.64
N GLU A 555 -11.10 -33.77 -12.55
CA GLU A 555 -9.97 -33.81 -13.47
C GLU A 555 -9.23 -35.16 -13.40
N ILE A 556 -8.92 -35.66 -12.20
CA ILE A 556 -8.35 -36.98 -11.99
C ILE A 556 -9.24 -38.06 -12.58
N ARG A 557 -10.55 -37.96 -12.36
CA ARG A 557 -11.50 -38.94 -12.91
C ARG A 557 -11.56 -38.89 -14.44
N ARG A 558 -11.47 -37.70 -15.04
CA ARG A 558 -11.43 -37.51 -16.50
C ARG A 558 -10.17 -38.09 -17.10
N THR A 559 -9.00 -37.80 -16.53
CA THR A 559 -7.71 -38.29 -17.01
C THR A 559 -7.57 -39.79 -16.83
N THR A 560 -8.07 -40.36 -15.74
CA THR A 560 -8.06 -41.82 -15.52
C THR A 560 -8.96 -42.54 -16.54
N ARG A 561 -10.14 -42.00 -16.83
CA ARG A 561 -11.02 -42.55 -17.89
C ARG A 561 -10.38 -42.49 -19.27
N ALA A 562 -9.73 -41.37 -19.61
CA ALA A 562 -9.05 -41.23 -20.89
C ALA A 562 -7.89 -42.23 -21.05
N ARG A 563 -7.09 -42.42 -19.99
CA ARG A 563 -6.02 -43.44 -19.98
C ARG A 563 -6.56 -44.87 -20.10
N ALA A 564 -7.62 -45.20 -19.37
CA ALA A 564 -8.26 -46.49 -19.45
C ALA A 564 -8.79 -46.77 -20.87
N ALA A 565 -9.42 -45.79 -21.53
CA ALA A 565 -9.89 -45.91 -22.90
C ALA A 565 -8.76 -46.15 -23.90
N GLN A 566 -7.63 -45.45 -23.75
CA GLN A 566 -6.44 -45.64 -24.57
C GLN A 566 -5.85 -47.05 -24.41
N MET A 567 -5.71 -47.54 -23.17
CA MET A 567 -5.23 -48.92 -22.92
C MET A 567 -6.16 -49.95 -23.52
N ILE A 568 -7.47 -49.77 -23.47
CA ILE A 568 -8.45 -50.68 -24.10
C ILE A 568 -8.28 -50.70 -25.61
N ASP A 569 -8.10 -49.54 -26.23
CA ASP A 569 -7.90 -49.45 -27.70
C ASP A 569 -6.56 -50.10 -28.14
N GLU A 570 -5.51 -49.95 -27.37
CA GLU A 570 -4.21 -50.63 -27.62
C GLU A 570 -4.37 -52.15 -27.54
N ILE A 571 -4.97 -52.69 -26.50
CA ILE A 571 -5.22 -54.11 -26.33
C ILE A 571 -6.10 -54.68 -27.44
N LEU A 572 -7.17 -53.98 -27.79
CA LEU A 572 -8.04 -54.37 -28.94
C LEU A 572 -7.29 -54.38 -30.26
N ARG A 573 -6.33 -53.47 -30.42
CA ARG A 573 -5.49 -53.43 -31.61
C ARG A 573 -4.52 -54.65 -31.68
N GLU A 574 -3.90 -54.98 -30.54
CA GLU A 574 -3.05 -56.19 -30.47
C GLU A 574 -3.82 -57.47 -30.72
N ILE A 575 -4.97 -57.65 -30.09
CA ILE A 575 -5.84 -58.82 -30.29
C ILE A 575 -6.26 -58.92 -31.78
N ARG A 576 -6.56 -57.80 -32.45
CA ARG A 576 -6.91 -57.82 -33.88
C ARG A 576 -5.73 -58.20 -34.77
N LEU A 577 -4.52 -57.76 -34.43
CA LEU A 577 -3.30 -58.14 -35.17
C LEU A 577 -2.99 -59.61 -35.01
N GLU A 578 -3.01 -60.15 -33.78
CA GLU A 578 -2.78 -61.55 -33.50
C GLU A 578 -3.87 -62.47 -34.12
N ALA A 579 -5.13 -62.04 -34.10
CA ALA A 579 -6.22 -62.75 -34.78
C ALA A 579 -6.00 -62.80 -36.31
N ALA A 580 -5.56 -61.69 -36.91
CA ALA A 580 -5.26 -61.61 -38.34
C ALA A 580 -4.09 -62.55 -38.74
N GLU A 581 -3.05 -62.62 -37.90
CA GLU A 581 -1.93 -63.57 -38.09
C GLU A 581 -2.40 -65.03 -38.03
N VAL A 582 -3.24 -65.40 -37.06
CA VAL A 582 -3.82 -66.74 -36.96
C VAL A 582 -4.68 -67.08 -38.17
N PHE A 583 -5.50 -66.10 -38.69
CA PHE A 583 -6.25 -66.31 -39.94
C PHE A 583 -5.38 -66.49 -41.16
N GLU A 584 -4.25 -65.77 -41.27
CA GLU A 584 -3.30 -65.99 -42.38
C GLU A 584 -2.53 -67.31 -42.26
N GLU A 585 -2.20 -67.77 -41.04
CA GLU A 585 -1.64 -69.14 -40.83
C GLU A 585 -2.60 -70.26 -41.25
N ILE A 586 -3.90 -70.11 -40.96
CA ILE A 586 -4.95 -71.06 -41.35
C ILE A 586 -5.07 -71.12 -42.89
N LYS A 587 -4.98 -69.98 -43.60
CA LYS A 587 -5.03 -69.92 -45.05
C LYS A 587 -3.83 -70.61 -45.70
N LYS A 588 -2.63 -70.51 -45.13
CA LYS A 588 -1.41 -71.02 -45.68
C LYS A 588 -1.15 -72.56 -45.43
N LYS A 589 -1.73 -73.08 -44.35
CA LYS A 589 -1.58 -74.50 -43.95
C LYS A 589 -2.84 -75.04 -43.28
N PRO A 590 -3.78 -75.65 -44.09
CA PRO A 590 -5.06 -76.11 -43.52
C PRO A 590 -4.93 -77.35 -42.58
N GLN A 591 -3.79 -77.94 -42.46
CA GLN A 591 -3.53 -79.14 -41.58
C GLN A 591 -3.29 -78.74 -40.08
N ASN A 592 -3.20 -77.47 -39.73
CA ASN A 592 -2.92 -77.00 -38.40
C ASN A 592 -4.13 -76.42 -37.66
N LEU A 593 -5.32 -76.85 -37.97
CA LEU A 593 -6.60 -76.31 -37.41
C LEU A 593 -6.70 -76.42 -35.88
N ASP A 594 -6.08 -77.48 -35.27
CA ASP A 594 -6.15 -77.62 -33.82
C ASP A 594 -5.21 -76.68 -33.07
N LYS A 595 -4.07 -76.33 -33.62
CA LYS A 595 -3.17 -75.28 -33.07
C LYS A 595 -3.76 -73.89 -33.18
N ALA A 596 -4.41 -73.61 -34.28
CA ALA A 596 -5.09 -72.33 -34.50
C ALA A 596 -6.33 -72.15 -33.62
N ARG A 597 -7.08 -73.25 -33.37
CA ARG A 597 -8.21 -73.25 -32.41
C ARG A 597 -7.71 -72.96 -30.98
N LYS A 598 -6.56 -73.52 -30.58
CA LYS A 598 -6.02 -73.30 -29.26
C LYS A 598 -5.57 -71.84 -29.08
N LYS A 599 -4.84 -71.26 -30.09
CA LYS A 599 -4.47 -69.83 -30.07
C LYS A 599 -5.69 -68.88 -30.04
N LEU A 600 -6.77 -69.21 -30.77
CA LEU A 600 -8.01 -68.46 -30.74
C LEU A 600 -8.74 -68.56 -29.40
N SER A 601 -8.69 -69.70 -28.75
CA SER A 601 -9.22 -69.93 -27.40
C SER A 601 -8.40 -69.14 -26.39
N ASP A 602 -7.08 -69.15 -26.49
CA ASP A 602 -6.17 -68.34 -25.60
C ASP A 602 -6.44 -66.85 -25.74
N LEU A 603 -6.69 -66.32 -26.95
CA LEU A 603 -7.10 -64.93 -27.21
C LEU A 603 -8.48 -64.59 -26.67
N GLN A 604 -9.43 -65.53 -26.72
CA GLN A 604 -10.74 -65.40 -26.09
C GLN A 604 -10.68 -65.33 -24.57
N ASP A 605 -9.77 -66.15 -23.97
CA ASP A 605 -9.54 -66.17 -22.52
C ASP A 605 -8.87 -64.90 -22.02
N VAL A 606 -7.92 -64.33 -22.80
CA VAL A 606 -7.32 -63.02 -22.53
C VAL A 606 -8.36 -61.92 -22.59
N GLY A 607 -9.17 -61.85 -23.64
CA GLY A 607 -10.26 -60.90 -23.78
C GLY A 607 -11.34 -61.05 -22.66
N GLY A 608 -11.61 -62.30 -22.26
CA GLY A 608 -12.55 -62.63 -21.17
C GLY A 608 -12.06 -62.29 -19.77
N SER A 609 -10.74 -62.38 -19.52
CA SER A 609 -10.15 -61.99 -18.24
C SER A 609 -10.13 -60.46 -18.08
N PHE A 610 -9.81 -59.73 -19.13
CA PHE A 610 -9.88 -58.24 -19.12
C PHE A 610 -11.32 -57.74 -18.94
N ALA A 611 -12.29 -58.37 -19.60
CA ALA A 611 -13.70 -58.01 -19.41
C ALA A 611 -14.25 -58.30 -17.99
N LYS A 612 -13.61 -59.18 -17.23
CA LYS A 612 -13.91 -59.45 -15.81
C LYS A 612 -13.24 -58.44 -14.87
N GLU A 613 -12.06 -57.99 -15.21
CA GLU A 613 -11.29 -57.04 -14.40
C GLU A 613 -11.88 -55.59 -14.46
N PHE A 614 -12.47 -55.20 -15.56
CA PHE A 614 -13.12 -53.93 -15.77
C PHE A 614 -14.63 -53.92 -15.60
N LYS A 615 -15.24 -54.99 -15.15
CA LYS A 615 -16.62 -54.92 -14.65
C LYS A 615 -16.61 -54.08 -13.37
N ASP A 616 -17.43 -53.04 -13.34
CA ASP A 616 -17.74 -52.28 -12.13
C ASP A 616 -17.86 -53.27 -10.94
N PRO A 617 -17.21 -52.92 -9.79
CA PRO A 617 -17.38 -53.76 -8.61
C PRO A 617 -18.88 -53.95 -8.41
N PRO A 618 -19.31 -55.16 -8.13
CA PRO A 618 -20.75 -55.45 -8.04
C PRO A 618 -21.34 -54.42 -7.10
N ARG A 619 -22.32 -53.64 -7.57
CA ARG A 619 -23.20 -52.90 -6.70
C ARG A 619 -23.59 -53.91 -5.64
N ARG A 620 -23.09 -53.70 -4.41
CA ARG A 620 -23.52 -54.52 -3.27
C ARG A 620 -25.04 -54.53 -3.32
N THR A 621 -25.61 -55.56 -3.82
CA THR A 621 -27.03 -55.87 -3.66
C THR A 621 -27.20 -56.01 -2.14
N ARG A 622 -27.64 -54.90 -1.53
CA ARG A 622 -28.03 -54.93 -0.15
C ARG A 622 -29.10 -56.02 -0.04
N GLY A 623 -28.79 -57.02 0.77
CA GLY A 623 -29.77 -58.06 1.11
C GLY A 623 -31.08 -57.38 1.51
N ALA A 624 -32.20 -58.00 1.18
CA ALA A 624 -33.52 -57.51 1.46
C ALA A 624 -33.60 -57.06 2.94
N GLN A 625 -33.54 -55.74 3.17
CA GLN A 625 -33.74 -55.17 4.47
C GLN A 625 -35.25 -55.28 4.77
N THR A 626 -35.61 -56.06 5.75
CA THR A 626 -36.95 -56.06 6.29
C THR A 626 -37.12 -54.80 7.13
N PHE A 627 -38.03 -53.95 6.70
CA PHE A 627 -38.40 -52.75 7.44
C PHE A 627 -39.59 -53.01 8.34
N GLU A 628 -39.60 -52.47 9.55
CA GLU A 628 -40.73 -52.57 10.49
C GLU A 628 -41.38 -51.18 10.64
N VAL A 629 -42.68 -51.16 10.95
CA VAL A 629 -43.38 -49.91 11.25
C VAL A 629 -42.76 -49.28 12.50
N GLY A 630 -42.42 -48.00 12.43
CA GLY A 630 -41.68 -47.27 13.48
C GLY A 630 -40.17 -47.17 13.24
N ALA A 631 -39.59 -47.87 12.24
CA ALA A 631 -38.17 -47.76 11.93
C ALA A 631 -37.80 -46.39 11.32
N LYS A 632 -36.66 -45.84 11.75
CA LYS A 632 -36.10 -44.61 11.15
C LYS A 632 -35.36 -44.96 9.85
N VAL A 633 -35.75 -44.32 8.77
CA VAL A 633 -35.22 -44.57 7.43
C VAL A 633 -34.82 -43.26 6.75
N LYS A 634 -33.85 -43.34 5.87
CA LYS A 634 -33.42 -42.24 4.99
C LYS A 634 -33.83 -42.59 3.56
N MET A 635 -34.43 -41.64 2.88
CA MET A 635 -34.85 -41.80 1.47
C MET A 635 -33.74 -41.39 0.54
N GLN A 636 -33.51 -42.13 -0.54
CA GLN A 636 -32.52 -41.77 -1.58
C GLN A 636 -32.86 -40.41 -2.19
N GLY A 637 -31.88 -39.46 -2.13
CA GLY A 637 -32.08 -38.07 -2.63
C GLY A 637 -32.51 -37.05 -1.56
N TYR A 638 -32.82 -37.48 -0.34
CA TYR A 638 -33.19 -36.58 0.77
C TYR A 638 -32.24 -36.76 1.96
N GLN A 639 -31.84 -35.66 2.57
CA GLN A 639 -30.93 -35.71 3.74
C GLN A 639 -31.64 -35.93 5.07
N GLN A 640 -32.96 -35.76 5.12
CA GLN A 640 -33.77 -35.89 6.33
C GLN A 640 -34.14 -37.33 6.62
N VAL A 641 -34.16 -37.69 7.90
CA VAL A 641 -34.56 -39.01 8.40
C VAL A 641 -36.07 -39.02 8.64
N GLY A 642 -36.76 -39.97 8.03
CA GLY A 642 -38.21 -40.18 8.22
C GLY A 642 -38.47 -41.43 9.07
N THR A 643 -39.69 -41.55 9.59
CA THR A 643 -40.17 -42.74 10.34
C THR A 643 -41.24 -43.45 9.53
N ILE A 644 -41.15 -44.77 9.41
CA ILE A 644 -42.14 -45.58 8.72
C ILE A 644 -43.43 -45.66 9.55
N VAL A 645 -44.55 -45.18 8.98
CA VAL A 645 -45.85 -45.15 9.63
C VAL A 645 -46.70 -46.38 9.28
N SER A 646 -46.60 -46.86 8.04
CA SER A 646 -47.25 -48.10 7.61
C SER A 646 -46.48 -48.75 6.44
N LEU A 647 -46.57 -50.07 6.34
CA LEU A 647 -46.00 -50.88 5.28
C LEU A 647 -47.15 -51.63 4.60
N LYS A 648 -47.26 -51.53 3.27
CA LYS A 648 -48.19 -52.30 2.46
C LYS A 648 -47.46 -52.81 1.22
N ASP A 649 -47.43 -54.12 1.09
CA ASP A 649 -46.72 -54.82 -0.01
C ASP A 649 -45.27 -54.35 -0.17
N ASN A 650 -44.93 -53.71 -1.25
CA ASN A 650 -43.56 -53.21 -1.54
C ASN A 650 -43.40 -51.72 -1.31
N ASN A 651 -44.39 -51.05 -0.66
CA ASN A 651 -44.41 -49.61 -0.40
C ASN A 651 -44.49 -49.31 1.10
N ALA A 652 -43.71 -48.29 1.54
CA ALA A 652 -43.75 -47.76 2.90
C ALA A 652 -44.28 -46.34 2.90
N VAL A 653 -45.16 -46.01 3.85
CA VAL A 653 -45.52 -44.64 4.14
C VAL A 653 -44.53 -44.10 5.17
N VAL A 654 -43.69 -43.15 4.75
CA VAL A 654 -42.66 -42.53 5.57
C VAL A 654 -43.11 -41.11 5.96
N GLN A 655 -43.10 -40.83 7.24
CA GLN A 655 -43.34 -39.49 7.77
C GLN A 655 -42.04 -38.77 8.02
N MET A 656 -41.87 -37.64 7.33
CA MET A 656 -40.76 -36.70 7.52
C MET A 656 -41.33 -35.35 7.98
N GLY A 657 -41.19 -35.06 9.27
CA GLY A 657 -41.85 -33.92 9.88
C GLY A 657 -43.37 -33.99 9.75
N MET A 658 -43.99 -33.00 9.12
CA MET A 658 -45.45 -32.95 8.88
C MET A 658 -45.90 -33.63 7.57
N LEU A 659 -44.99 -34.05 6.70
CA LEU A 659 -45.27 -34.65 5.39
C LEU A 659 -45.27 -36.18 5.50
N LYS A 660 -46.32 -36.82 4.98
CA LYS A 660 -46.42 -38.28 4.78
C LYS A 660 -46.25 -38.58 3.30
N MET A 661 -45.28 -39.40 2.95
CA MET A 661 -44.99 -39.80 1.58
C MET A 661 -45.01 -41.31 1.44
N THR A 662 -45.61 -41.81 0.36
CA THR A 662 -45.54 -43.23 0.03
C THR A 662 -44.36 -43.49 -0.90
N VAL A 663 -43.42 -44.30 -0.47
CA VAL A 663 -42.15 -44.55 -1.16
C VAL A 663 -41.93 -46.07 -1.30
N PRO A 664 -41.47 -46.56 -2.44
CA PRO A 664 -41.08 -47.97 -2.57
C PRO A 664 -39.97 -48.37 -1.60
N THR A 665 -40.04 -49.51 -0.98
CA THR A 665 -39.08 -49.96 0.05
C THR A 665 -37.66 -50.09 -0.47
N ASN A 666 -37.44 -50.24 -1.79
CA ASN A 666 -36.13 -50.28 -2.41
C ASN A 666 -35.40 -48.91 -2.44
N GLN A 667 -36.09 -47.80 -2.17
CA GLN A 667 -35.54 -46.47 -2.09
C GLN A 667 -35.28 -46.01 -0.65
N LEU A 668 -35.47 -46.90 0.32
CA LEU A 668 -35.24 -46.63 1.73
C LEU A 668 -33.94 -47.24 2.24
N GLU A 669 -33.23 -46.50 3.08
CA GLU A 669 -32.04 -46.96 3.77
C GLU A 669 -32.28 -46.92 5.29
N SER A 670 -32.01 -48.00 5.97
CA SER A 670 -32.10 -48.05 7.45
C SER A 670 -30.95 -47.21 8.04
N THR A 671 -31.28 -46.27 8.91
CA THR A 671 -30.30 -45.54 9.73
C THR A 671 -30.07 -46.33 11.01
N ALA A 672 -29.01 -47.20 11.01
CA ALA A 672 -28.50 -47.77 12.26
C ALA A 672 -27.65 -46.67 12.96
N GLU A 673 -28.27 -45.90 13.85
CA GLU A 673 -27.53 -45.10 14.83
C GLU A 673 -26.90 -46.06 15.87
N ARG A 674 -25.58 -46.22 15.81
CA ARG A 674 -24.82 -46.74 16.94
C ARG A 674 -24.91 -45.71 18.05
N GLU A 675 -25.51 -45.99 19.16
CA GLU A 675 -25.46 -45.24 20.39
C GLU A 675 -24.02 -45.06 20.83
N ALA A 676 -23.45 -43.87 20.56
CA ALA A 676 -22.24 -43.40 21.23
C ALA A 676 -22.69 -42.82 22.58
N VAL A 677 -22.26 -43.46 23.67
CA VAL A 677 -22.42 -43.04 25.05
C VAL A 677 -21.98 -41.59 25.18
N ARG A 678 -22.93 -40.67 25.29
CA ARG A 678 -22.70 -39.27 25.67
C ARG A 678 -22.97 -39.11 27.16
N ALA A 679 -21.92 -38.75 27.88
CA ALA A 679 -21.96 -38.31 29.25
C ALA A 679 -23.00 -37.17 29.42
N LYS A 680 -23.90 -37.35 30.35
CA LYS A 680 -24.93 -36.40 30.74
C LYS A 680 -24.30 -35.08 31.22
N ARG A 681 -24.52 -33.99 30.49
CA ARG A 681 -24.63 -32.66 31.07
C ARG A 681 -26.06 -32.22 30.95
N ASN A 682 -26.74 -32.20 32.09
CA ASN A 682 -28.08 -31.61 32.24
C ASN A 682 -28.00 -30.11 31.95
N ILE A 683 -28.57 -29.67 30.85
CA ILE A 683 -29.12 -28.34 30.69
C ILE A 683 -30.54 -28.57 30.26
N GLY A 684 -31.46 -28.26 31.18
CA GLY A 684 -32.90 -28.40 30.94
C GLY A 684 -33.30 -27.37 29.87
N PHE A 685 -33.77 -27.90 28.76
CA PHE A 685 -34.64 -27.16 27.85
C PHE A 685 -36.01 -27.90 27.93
N GLU A 686 -36.95 -27.21 28.53
CA GLU A 686 -38.36 -27.60 28.41
C GLU A 686 -38.76 -27.62 26.94
N ARG A 687 -39.54 -28.62 26.58
CA ARG A 687 -40.07 -28.82 25.23
C ARG A 687 -40.87 -27.58 24.81
N ALA A 688 -40.49 -26.96 23.70
CA ALA A 688 -41.36 -26.02 23.02
C ALA A 688 -42.67 -26.70 22.64
N GLN A 689 -43.76 -26.23 23.20
CA GLN A 689 -45.11 -26.56 22.76
C GLN A 689 -45.28 -26.01 21.34
N VAL A 690 -46.02 -26.75 20.52
CA VAL A 690 -46.36 -26.41 19.14
C VAL A 690 -46.99 -25.01 19.11
N ALA A 691 -46.33 -24.06 18.48
CA ALA A 691 -46.86 -22.71 18.31
C ALA A 691 -48.18 -22.78 17.53
N THR A 692 -49.23 -22.28 18.11
CA THR A 692 -50.52 -22.12 17.42
C THR A 692 -50.42 -20.88 16.54
N THR A 693 -51.03 -20.91 15.36
CA THR A 693 -51.04 -19.79 14.40
C THR A 693 -52.05 -18.71 14.72
N GLU A 694 -52.90 -18.91 15.75
CA GLU A 694 -53.91 -17.96 16.16
C GLU A 694 -54.01 -17.93 17.70
N VAL A 695 -54.17 -16.75 18.26
CA VAL A 695 -54.44 -16.49 19.67
C VAL A 695 -55.77 -15.77 19.82
N GLN A 696 -56.62 -16.23 20.71
CA GLN A 696 -57.95 -15.66 20.94
C GLN A 696 -57.90 -14.74 22.18
N LEU A 697 -58.04 -13.45 21.97
CA LEU A 697 -57.94 -12.41 23.00
C LEU A 697 -59.30 -11.82 23.39
N ILE A 698 -60.40 -12.34 22.82
CA ILE A 698 -61.78 -11.86 23.05
C ILE A 698 -62.23 -12.24 24.46
N GLN A 699 -62.73 -11.26 25.24
CA GLN A 699 -63.19 -11.36 26.64
C GLN A 699 -62.07 -11.33 27.71
N MET A 700 -60.82 -11.00 27.37
CA MET A 700 -59.76 -10.79 28.35
C MET A 700 -59.63 -9.33 28.74
N ARG A 701 -59.18 -9.03 29.96
CA ARG A 701 -58.84 -7.66 30.36
C ARG A 701 -57.51 -7.25 29.67
N ALA A 702 -57.32 -5.95 29.45
CA ALA A 702 -56.20 -5.43 28.65
C ALA A 702 -54.80 -5.89 29.16
N GLU A 703 -54.61 -6.00 30.48
CA GLU A 703 -53.37 -6.48 31.09
C GLU A 703 -53.16 -8.00 30.86
N GLU A 704 -54.18 -8.81 31.02
CA GLU A 704 -54.13 -10.26 30.77
C GLU A 704 -53.95 -10.58 29.27
N ALA A 705 -54.58 -9.79 28.38
CA ALA A 705 -54.43 -9.94 26.94
C ALA A 705 -53.00 -9.59 26.48
N GLY A 706 -52.35 -8.61 27.14
CA GLY A 706 -50.96 -8.23 26.87
C GLY A 706 -49.98 -9.40 27.18
N GLU A 707 -50.10 -10.02 28.34
CA GLU A 707 -49.21 -11.13 28.72
C GLU A 707 -49.40 -12.37 27.82
N VAL A 708 -50.64 -12.65 27.41
CA VAL A 708 -50.92 -13.76 26.50
C VAL A 708 -50.42 -13.49 25.10
N LEU A 709 -50.48 -12.26 24.62
CA LEU A 709 -49.96 -11.85 23.32
C LEU A 709 -48.42 -11.87 23.28
N GLU A 710 -47.76 -11.36 24.32
CA GLU A 710 -46.29 -11.45 24.42
C GLU A 710 -45.80 -12.88 24.40
N ARG A 711 -46.43 -13.76 25.17
CA ARG A 711 -46.08 -15.18 25.19
C ARG A 711 -46.34 -15.88 23.85
N PHE A 712 -47.43 -15.52 23.17
CA PHE A 712 -47.73 -16.02 21.83
C PHE A 712 -46.70 -15.54 20.79
N LEU A 713 -46.27 -14.30 20.84
CA LEU A 713 -45.28 -13.76 19.95
C LEU A 713 -43.90 -14.37 20.19
N ASP A 714 -43.51 -14.58 21.44
CA ASP A 714 -42.25 -15.26 21.79
C ASP A 714 -42.24 -16.73 21.30
N ASP A 715 -43.35 -17.47 21.47
CA ASP A 715 -43.48 -18.83 20.98
C ASP A 715 -43.50 -18.89 19.44
N ALA A 716 -44.11 -17.91 18.77
CA ALA A 716 -44.11 -17.79 17.31
C ALA A 716 -42.71 -17.52 16.75
N VAL A 717 -41.95 -16.60 17.39
CA VAL A 717 -40.55 -16.28 17.00
C VAL A 717 -39.63 -17.48 17.23
N LEU A 718 -39.76 -18.18 18.34
CA LEU A 718 -38.99 -19.39 18.66
C LEU A 718 -39.37 -20.59 17.77
N GLY A 719 -40.66 -20.66 17.35
CA GLY A 719 -41.18 -21.69 16.46
C GLY A 719 -40.92 -21.43 14.95
N GLY A 720 -40.38 -20.25 14.56
CA GLY A 720 -40.11 -19.89 13.17
C GLY A 720 -41.38 -19.74 12.32
N VAL A 721 -42.48 -19.31 12.90
CA VAL A 721 -43.74 -18.99 12.19
C VAL A 721 -43.65 -17.54 11.71
N PRO A 722 -43.86 -17.26 10.39
CA PRO A 722 -43.71 -15.91 9.83
C PRO A 722 -44.75 -14.92 10.35
#